data_a169544dadd26233760b366fd9c89d5d
#
_entry.id   a169544dadd26233760b366fd9c89d5d
#
_cell.length_a   1.000
_cell.length_b   1.000
_cell.length_c   1.000
_cell.angle_alpha   90.00
_cell.angle_beta   90.00
_cell.angle_gamma   90.00
#
_symmetry.space_group_name_H-M   'P 1'
#
loop_
_entity.id
_entity.type
_entity.pdbx_description
1 polymer ?
#
loop_
_entity_poly.entity_id
_entity_poly.type
_entity_poly.pdbx_seq_one_letter_code
_entity_poly.pdbx_strand_id
1 'polypeptide(L)'
;MSRIDLGDNILKPKTVPATVEGFWERVDAKKTCEICADLADILEQYLRGELSKEDYKTKKAELKRPACFYTPHAHFNKGYKSSEGEPVDSGKVIVDLDGCDHFPELYAQRLMGRERELGINLVNRSMSGTGGHVLFDLPEGLTREAAQQWMATEILGGVDYDQAVHEKERAIFIPCRDYILYIDEVLMFGDELHPAKVDCVVKGDDTQGSGTSVTSQATSHLCQTPCVMEPSARALAAFDETLAMTGLNLEQLNRDGVRHNTLKLLLPTLCQLMSQEELMGVLAIKMPEYSKEKDCQVLVWNFYDKYVDQNRPMNLKQKEVFLRSLRASEQTVINGEPVRNGPAFEINTNQLPIGLKESLKPYPQNMWLPLIVGQMPALMALADGVSYRYCDGKMGYLGGMSIILGEQASNKSAIEEAVERWLVDLRREDESVKEREDKVRNANKCRKANERAQEAPAGVVRVVPITISCSKLLKRLKQSQGHCLYSICTEAETLLKSNGSGAWAQKWDIYRNAFGREWWGVDFNSDQSESGDVHVAYNWTILGTPRTVLKMFRGKNESNAENGLSSRMMLSEMPDTMFAKITVFRDLSETDMNRISQATAMLRSASGFYDTPRLRKAIDRWLEEKRVESSLDMDIIKDRFRRRAGLIGFRCGVVFMLLAGKESKACVDFALKMADYTLQMQLRVFRPLLAKYYADDGDNDTGLSVNGCIFEQLPSPFCLQDLRRLKGREFSDGALYTIISRWKSDGWVEKTGKSWVKKH
;
A
#
# COMPACT_ATOMS: atom_id res chain seq x y z
N MET A 1 22.60 -8.73 -28.14
CA MET A 1 22.24 -10.11 -27.69
C MET A 1 22.45 -10.18 -26.21
N SER A 2 21.63 -10.91 -25.45
CA SER A 2 21.82 -11.01 -24.01
C SER A 2 23.20 -11.56 -23.64
N ARG A 3 23.79 -11.08 -22.58
CA ARG A 3 25.10 -11.48 -22.06
C ARG A 3 25.06 -12.69 -21.14
N ILE A 4 23.86 -13.18 -20.82
CA ILE A 4 23.60 -14.32 -19.94
C ILE A 4 22.66 -15.30 -20.63
N ASP A 5 22.67 -16.56 -20.17
CA ASP A 5 21.83 -17.63 -20.71
C ASP A 5 20.85 -18.17 -19.69
N LEU A 6 19.77 -18.81 -20.17
CA LEU A 6 18.76 -19.53 -19.40
C LEU A 6 18.84 -21.04 -19.71
N GLY A 7 18.60 -21.87 -18.69
CA GLY A 7 18.46 -23.32 -18.84
C GLY A 7 17.28 -23.87 -18.06
N ASP A 8 16.71 -25.00 -18.52
CA ASP A 8 15.50 -25.59 -17.96
C ASP A 8 15.75 -26.65 -16.90
N ASN A 9 16.99 -27.16 -16.84
CA ASN A 9 17.35 -28.21 -15.90
C ASN A 9 18.88 -28.30 -15.75
N ILE A 10 19.37 -28.22 -14.54
CA ILE A 10 20.83 -28.25 -14.25
C ILE A 10 21.51 -29.55 -14.67
N LEU A 11 20.77 -30.64 -14.72
CA LEU A 11 21.31 -31.95 -15.21
C LEU A 11 21.43 -32.02 -16.72
N LYS A 12 20.77 -31.09 -17.43
CA LYS A 12 20.87 -30.96 -18.89
C LYS A 12 21.50 -29.58 -19.16
N PRO A 13 22.80 -29.53 -19.46
CA PRO A 13 23.55 -28.28 -19.53
C PRO A 13 23.18 -27.40 -20.75
N LYS A 14 22.08 -27.70 -21.44
CA LYS A 14 21.60 -26.95 -22.59
C LYS A 14 21.11 -25.55 -22.15
N THR A 15 21.59 -24.53 -22.85
CA THR A 15 21.25 -23.13 -22.57
C THR A 15 20.74 -22.41 -23.83
N VAL A 16 20.01 -21.34 -23.61
CA VAL A 16 19.55 -20.42 -24.67
C VAL A 16 19.82 -19.00 -24.21
N PRO A 17 20.10 -18.03 -25.11
CA PRO A 17 20.25 -16.63 -24.74
C PRO A 17 19.05 -16.15 -23.95
N ALA A 18 19.28 -15.39 -22.85
CA ALA A 18 18.22 -14.91 -22.00
C ALA A 18 17.40 -13.81 -22.70
N THR A 19 16.09 -13.92 -22.58
CA THR A 19 15.13 -12.88 -22.97
C THR A 19 14.23 -12.57 -21.79
N VAL A 20 13.61 -11.39 -21.79
CA VAL A 20 12.65 -10.99 -20.73
C VAL A 20 11.54 -12.03 -20.61
N GLU A 21 10.89 -12.35 -21.74
CA GLU A 21 9.80 -13.33 -21.78
C GLU A 21 10.25 -14.70 -21.28
N GLY A 22 11.39 -15.20 -21.81
CA GLY A 22 11.92 -16.52 -21.44
C GLY A 22 12.32 -16.63 -19.97
N PHE A 23 12.73 -15.53 -19.32
CA PHE A 23 13.00 -15.49 -17.90
C PHE A 23 11.70 -15.58 -17.09
N TRP A 24 10.71 -14.71 -17.41
CA TRP A 24 9.45 -14.70 -16.70
C TRP A 24 8.62 -15.97 -16.90
N GLU A 25 8.67 -16.60 -18.09
CA GLU A 25 8.07 -17.93 -18.30
C GLU A 25 8.62 -18.97 -17.31
N ARG A 26 9.93 -18.93 -17.01
CA ARG A 26 10.56 -19.85 -16.05
C ARG A 26 10.27 -19.48 -14.59
N VAL A 27 10.18 -18.20 -14.28
CA VAL A 27 9.79 -17.72 -12.94
C VAL A 27 8.36 -18.13 -12.61
N ASP A 28 7.43 -17.97 -13.56
CA ASP A 28 6.01 -18.25 -13.39
C ASP A 28 5.63 -19.71 -13.69
N ALA A 29 6.59 -20.51 -14.16
CA ALA A 29 6.35 -21.92 -14.44
C ALA A 29 5.82 -22.65 -13.20
N LYS A 30 4.74 -23.42 -13.36
CA LYS A 30 4.11 -24.20 -12.27
C LYS A 30 5.15 -25.03 -11.52
N LYS A 31 6.08 -25.64 -12.25
CA LYS A 31 7.19 -26.43 -11.70
C LYS A 31 8.09 -25.59 -10.77
N THR A 32 8.44 -24.37 -11.15
CA THR A 32 9.28 -23.48 -10.32
C THR A 32 8.57 -23.13 -9.02
N CYS A 33 7.27 -22.80 -9.09
CA CYS A 33 6.46 -22.50 -7.91
C CYS A 33 6.31 -23.72 -6.98
N GLU A 34 6.10 -24.92 -7.54
CA GLU A 34 6.02 -26.17 -6.78
C GLU A 34 7.35 -26.48 -6.07
N ILE A 35 8.49 -26.35 -6.76
CA ILE A 35 9.81 -26.55 -6.14
C ILE A 35 10.06 -25.58 -4.99
N CYS A 36 9.70 -24.28 -5.15
CA CYS A 36 9.85 -23.30 -4.07
C CYS A 36 8.96 -23.64 -2.87
N ALA A 37 7.73 -24.10 -3.10
CA ALA A 37 6.82 -24.53 -2.05
C ALA A 37 7.34 -25.76 -1.30
N ASP A 38 7.76 -26.80 -2.03
CA ASP A 38 8.32 -28.02 -1.45
C ASP A 38 9.60 -27.75 -0.64
N LEU A 39 10.45 -26.81 -1.13
CA LEU A 39 11.66 -26.38 -0.41
C LEU A 39 11.32 -25.63 0.88
N ALA A 40 10.26 -24.83 0.88
CA ALA A 40 9.76 -24.16 2.09
C ALA A 40 9.21 -25.16 3.10
N ASP A 41 8.46 -26.18 2.63
CA ASP A 41 7.90 -27.22 3.48
C ASP A 41 8.99 -28.07 4.17
N ILE A 42 10.02 -28.50 3.43
CA ILE A 42 11.12 -29.28 4.04
C ILE A 42 11.97 -28.43 4.98
N LEU A 43 12.09 -27.10 4.74
CA LEU A 43 12.74 -26.19 5.66
C LEU A 43 11.95 -26.09 6.97
N GLU A 44 10.63 -25.95 6.89
CA GLU A 44 9.76 -25.90 8.06
C GLU A 44 9.83 -27.22 8.88
N GLN A 45 9.80 -28.37 8.22
CA GLN A 45 10.01 -29.69 8.87
C GLN A 45 11.36 -29.76 9.57
N TYR A 46 12.43 -29.24 8.94
CA TYR A 46 13.76 -29.20 9.55
C TYR A 46 13.78 -28.27 10.78
N LEU A 47 13.18 -27.08 10.70
CA LEU A 47 13.11 -26.13 11.82
C LEU A 47 12.28 -26.67 12.99
N ARG A 48 11.28 -27.51 12.74
CA ARG A 48 10.50 -28.21 13.76
C ARG A 48 11.22 -29.42 14.35
N GLY A 49 12.40 -29.78 13.82
CA GLY A 49 13.16 -30.95 14.25
C GLY A 49 12.62 -32.29 13.75
N GLU A 50 11.72 -32.29 12.77
CA GLU A 50 11.14 -33.49 12.14
C GLU A 50 12.09 -34.14 11.11
N LEU A 51 13.05 -33.33 10.60
CA LEU A 51 14.10 -33.83 9.68
C LEU A 51 15.49 -33.64 10.29
N SER A 52 16.38 -34.61 10.07
CA SER A 52 17.80 -34.43 10.38
C SER A 52 18.44 -33.44 9.42
N LYS A 53 19.57 -32.82 9.82
CA LYS A 53 20.33 -31.90 8.96
C LYS A 53 20.81 -32.56 7.66
N GLU A 54 21.13 -33.85 7.70
CA GLU A 54 21.57 -34.63 6.55
C GLU A 54 20.43 -34.95 5.60
N ASP A 55 19.27 -35.35 6.13
CA ASP A 55 18.06 -35.60 5.33
C ASP A 55 17.57 -34.33 4.68
N TYR A 56 17.59 -33.19 5.41
CA TYR A 56 17.23 -31.87 4.86
C TYR A 56 18.15 -31.51 3.68
N LYS A 57 19.48 -31.66 3.83
CA LYS A 57 20.44 -31.37 2.75
C LYS A 57 20.20 -32.25 1.53
N THR A 58 19.95 -33.54 1.73
CA THR A 58 19.69 -34.50 0.66
C THR A 58 18.42 -34.17 -0.11
N LYS A 59 17.30 -33.96 0.60
CA LYS A 59 16.01 -33.58 -0.01
C LYS A 59 16.09 -32.23 -0.73
N LYS A 60 16.76 -31.23 -0.11
CA LYS A 60 17.00 -29.94 -0.73
C LYS A 60 17.75 -30.06 -2.05
N ALA A 61 18.78 -30.88 -2.11
CA ALA A 61 19.54 -31.10 -3.34
C ALA A 61 18.71 -31.84 -4.41
N GLU A 62 17.90 -32.83 -4.03
CA GLU A 62 17.02 -33.56 -4.95
C GLU A 62 15.95 -32.65 -5.57
N LEU A 63 15.29 -31.83 -4.77
CA LEU A 63 14.26 -30.90 -5.23
C LEU A 63 14.81 -29.83 -6.19
N LYS A 64 16.05 -29.37 -5.98
CA LYS A 64 16.70 -28.40 -6.85
C LYS A 64 17.18 -28.96 -8.20
N ARG A 65 17.43 -30.26 -8.32
CA ARG A 65 17.96 -30.89 -9.56
C ARG A 65 17.15 -30.55 -10.83
N PRO A 66 15.83 -30.61 -10.83
CA PRO A 66 15.04 -30.28 -12.03
C PRO A 66 14.80 -28.78 -12.25
N ALA A 67 15.29 -27.89 -11.39
CA ALA A 67 14.98 -26.46 -11.44
C ALA A 67 15.60 -25.74 -12.63
N CYS A 68 14.92 -24.71 -13.10
CA CYS A 68 15.44 -23.78 -14.10
C CYS A 68 16.57 -22.92 -13.49
N PHE A 69 17.48 -22.47 -14.36
CA PHE A 69 18.63 -21.69 -13.95
C PHE A 69 18.99 -20.62 -14.97
N TYR A 70 19.80 -19.64 -14.56
CA TYR A 70 20.52 -18.72 -15.44
C TYR A 70 22.01 -18.74 -15.15
N THR A 71 22.82 -18.28 -16.13
CA THR A 71 24.27 -18.23 -16.03
C THR A 71 24.73 -16.79 -15.88
N PRO A 72 25.03 -16.31 -14.64
CA PRO A 72 25.29 -14.90 -14.40
C PRO A 72 26.57 -14.38 -15.06
N HIS A 73 27.58 -15.25 -15.21
CA HIS A 73 28.94 -14.84 -15.59
C HIS A 73 29.27 -15.05 -17.07
N ALA A 74 28.43 -15.77 -17.82
CA ALA A 74 28.74 -16.06 -19.20
C ALA A 74 27.50 -16.33 -20.06
N HIS A 75 27.62 -16.00 -21.37
CA HIS A 75 26.84 -16.52 -22.46
C HIS A 75 27.61 -17.64 -23.17
N PHE A 76 26.94 -18.72 -23.58
CA PHE A 76 27.56 -19.88 -24.21
C PHE A 76 27.24 -19.95 -25.72
N ASN A 77 28.22 -19.66 -26.58
CA ASN A 77 28.02 -19.62 -28.02
C ASN A 77 27.48 -20.94 -28.63
N LYS A 78 27.82 -22.08 -28.05
CA LYS A 78 27.34 -23.40 -28.48
C LYS A 78 26.07 -23.87 -27.78
N GLY A 79 25.47 -23.02 -26.93
CA GLY A 79 24.19 -23.29 -26.30
C GLY A 79 24.22 -24.41 -25.24
N TYR A 80 25.34 -24.61 -24.53
CA TYR A 80 25.41 -25.48 -23.37
C TYR A 80 26.47 -25.03 -22.34
N LYS A 81 26.14 -25.20 -21.09
CA LYS A 81 26.91 -24.75 -19.94
C LYS A 81 28.07 -25.69 -19.66
N SER A 82 29.20 -25.44 -20.29
CA SER A 82 30.50 -26.10 -20.02
C SER A 82 31.63 -25.32 -20.70
N SER A 83 32.88 -25.61 -20.37
CA SER A 83 34.06 -25.05 -21.04
C SER A 83 34.06 -25.31 -22.57
N GLU A 84 33.50 -26.45 -22.99
CA GLU A 84 33.34 -26.79 -24.41
C GLU A 84 32.23 -25.98 -25.11
N GLY A 85 31.34 -25.35 -24.36
CA GLY A 85 30.26 -24.49 -24.80
C GLY A 85 30.71 -23.11 -25.29
N GLU A 86 32.02 -22.83 -25.24
CA GLU A 86 32.65 -21.55 -25.61
C GLU A 86 32.05 -20.36 -24.81
N PRO A 87 32.32 -20.30 -23.48
CA PRO A 87 31.79 -19.25 -22.62
C PRO A 87 32.40 -17.88 -22.96
N VAL A 88 31.52 -16.93 -23.27
CA VAL A 88 31.85 -15.51 -23.46
C VAL A 88 31.47 -14.78 -22.16
N ASP A 89 32.39 -13.99 -21.66
CA ASP A 89 32.22 -13.23 -20.41
C ASP A 89 31.01 -12.29 -20.47
N SER A 90 30.13 -12.35 -19.48
CA SER A 90 28.95 -11.49 -19.43
C SER A 90 29.29 -10.06 -19.02
N GLY A 91 30.40 -9.83 -18.32
CA GLY A 91 30.69 -8.56 -17.64
C GLY A 91 29.84 -8.35 -16.38
N LYS A 92 29.22 -9.42 -15.87
CA LYS A 92 28.38 -9.38 -14.67
C LYS A 92 28.94 -10.25 -13.56
N VAL A 93 28.54 -9.92 -12.32
CA VAL A 93 28.98 -10.61 -11.10
C VAL A 93 27.76 -10.88 -10.24
N ILE A 94 27.76 -12.05 -9.58
CA ILE A 94 26.75 -12.39 -8.59
C ILE A 94 27.39 -12.62 -7.23
N VAL A 95 26.74 -12.13 -6.18
CA VAL A 95 27.01 -12.49 -4.79
C VAL A 95 25.93 -13.45 -4.32
N ASP A 96 26.32 -14.59 -3.81
CA ASP A 96 25.45 -15.64 -3.25
C ASP A 96 25.60 -15.64 -1.72
N LEU A 97 24.53 -15.27 -1.02
CA LEU A 97 24.49 -15.10 0.43
C LEU A 97 23.78 -16.31 1.04
N ASP A 98 24.52 -17.36 1.36
CA ASP A 98 23.99 -18.56 2.01
C ASP A 98 23.72 -18.32 3.51
N GLY A 99 22.57 -18.81 4.00
CA GLY A 99 22.21 -18.71 5.43
C GLY A 99 21.84 -17.31 5.92
N CYS A 100 21.53 -16.39 5.02
CA CYS A 100 21.06 -15.04 5.34
C CYS A 100 19.52 -15.01 5.37
N ASP A 101 18.91 -15.51 6.45
CA ASP A 101 17.45 -15.62 6.56
C ASP A 101 16.74 -14.25 6.55
N HIS A 102 17.47 -13.18 6.85
CA HIS A 102 17.01 -11.79 6.85
C HIS A 102 17.41 -11.01 5.58
N PHE A 103 17.65 -11.71 4.49
CA PHE A 103 18.08 -11.10 3.23
C PHE A 103 17.12 -10.02 2.67
N PRO A 104 15.78 -10.14 2.74
CA PRO A 104 14.88 -9.08 2.31
C PRO A 104 15.06 -7.77 3.12
N GLU A 105 15.32 -7.89 4.41
CA GLU A 105 15.60 -6.75 5.28
C GLU A 105 16.96 -6.12 4.95
N LEU A 106 17.95 -6.94 4.65
CA LEU A 106 19.28 -6.50 4.22
C LEU A 106 19.21 -5.75 2.89
N TYR A 107 18.46 -6.27 1.92
CA TYR A 107 18.18 -5.58 0.66
C TYR A 107 17.53 -4.22 0.90
N ALA A 108 16.46 -4.18 1.70
CA ALA A 108 15.75 -2.94 2.00
C ALA A 108 16.62 -1.89 2.71
N GLN A 109 17.59 -2.34 3.51
CA GLN A 109 18.47 -1.44 4.27
C GLN A 109 19.68 -0.94 3.47
N ARG A 110 20.22 -1.74 2.55
CA ARG A 110 21.53 -1.51 1.94
C ARG A 110 21.49 -1.23 0.44
N LEU A 111 20.53 -1.81 -0.27
CA LEU A 111 20.51 -1.77 -1.72
C LEU A 111 19.33 -0.98 -2.29
N MET A 112 18.17 -1.02 -1.64
CA MET A 112 16.94 -0.39 -2.12
C MET A 112 17.12 1.12 -2.33
N GLY A 113 16.83 1.58 -3.55
CA GLY A 113 17.00 2.95 -3.99
C GLY A 113 18.40 3.29 -4.53
N ARG A 114 19.35 2.35 -4.44
CA ARG A 114 20.73 2.50 -4.95
C ARG A 114 21.06 1.51 -6.06
N GLU A 115 20.06 0.73 -6.52
CA GLU A 115 20.27 -0.38 -7.43
C GLU A 115 20.95 0.08 -8.72
N ARG A 116 20.51 1.20 -9.28
CA ARG A 116 21.10 1.75 -10.51
C ARG A 116 22.51 2.35 -10.29
N GLU A 117 22.75 2.99 -9.16
CA GLU A 117 24.07 3.50 -8.76
C GLU A 117 25.07 2.35 -8.65
N LEU A 118 24.63 1.22 -8.11
CA LEU A 118 25.45 0.03 -7.89
C LEU A 118 25.49 -0.92 -9.09
N GLY A 119 24.81 -0.59 -10.19
CA GLY A 119 24.74 -1.43 -11.39
C GLY A 119 24.00 -2.74 -11.16
N ILE A 120 23.07 -2.80 -10.20
CA ILE A 120 22.35 -4.03 -9.82
C ILE A 120 21.30 -4.35 -10.86
N ASN A 121 21.34 -5.60 -11.36
CA ASN A 121 20.42 -6.12 -12.36
C ASN A 121 19.27 -6.92 -11.75
N LEU A 122 19.56 -7.73 -10.73
CA LEU A 122 18.60 -8.63 -10.08
C LEU A 122 18.93 -8.78 -8.60
N VAL A 123 17.92 -8.71 -7.74
CA VAL A 123 18.00 -9.11 -6.33
C VAL A 123 16.88 -10.08 -6.05
N ASN A 124 17.22 -11.27 -5.58
CA ASN A 124 16.22 -12.29 -5.26
C ASN A 124 16.62 -13.13 -4.05
N ARG A 125 15.61 -13.64 -3.31
CA ARG A 125 15.84 -14.69 -2.34
C ARG A 125 16.28 -15.95 -3.04
N SER A 126 17.16 -16.74 -2.40
CA SER A 126 17.50 -18.07 -2.91
C SER A 126 16.25 -18.95 -3.03
N MET A 127 16.22 -19.90 -3.95
CA MET A 127 15.06 -20.79 -4.17
C MET A 127 14.62 -21.54 -2.89
N SER A 128 15.54 -21.79 -1.95
CA SER A 128 15.25 -22.40 -0.64
C SER A 128 14.75 -21.41 0.42
N GLY A 129 14.71 -20.12 0.13
CA GLY A 129 14.29 -19.08 1.07
C GLY A 129 15.28 -18.74 2.19
N THR A 130 16.42 -19.46 2.29
CA THR A 130 17.41 -19.32 3.38
C THR A 130 18.62 -18.46 3.02
N GLY A 131 18.51 -17.58 2.03
CA GLY A 131 19.58 -16.71 1.57
C GLY A 131 19.14 -15.87 0.41
N GLY A 132 20.08 -15.21 -0.29
CA GLY A 132 19.76 -14.34 -1.40
C GLY A 132 20.89 -14.14 -2.39
N HIS A 133 20.56 -13.62 -3.54
CA HIS A 133 21.49 -13.34 -4.62
C HIS A 133 21.38 -11.86 -5.04
N VAL A 134 22.54 -11.27 -5.33
CA VAL A 134 22.65 -9.92 -5.92
C VAL A 134 23.47 -10.04 -7.20
N LEU A 135 22.82 -9.85 -8.36
CA LEU A 135 23.46 -9.80 -9.67
C LEU A 135 23.68 -8.32 -10.04
N PHE A 136 24.90 -7.97 -10.40
CA PHE A 136 25.27 -6.60 -10.77
C PHE A 136 26.36 -6.58 -11.86
N ASP A 137 26.53 -5.45 -12.53
CA ASP A 137 27.55 -5.28 -13.54
C ASP A 137 28.94 -5.16 -12.88
N LEU A 138 29.94 -5.81 -13.45
CA LEU A 138 31.31 -5.82 -12.93
C LEU A 138 31.89 -4.39 -12.92
N PRO A 139 32.24 -3.83 -11.73
CA PRO A 139 32.84 -2.51 -11.67
C PRO A 139 34.17 -2.45 -12.40
N GLU A 140 34.46 -1.30 -13.03
CA GLU A 140 35.69 -1.11 -13.78
C GLU A 140 36.93 -1.29 -12.90
N GLY A 141 37.90 -2.07 -13.39
CA GLY A 141 39.16 -2.30 -12.69
C GLY A 141 39.12 -3.36 -11.57
N LEU A 142 37.97 -3.97 -11.29
CA LEU A 142 37.90 -5.08 -10.34
C LEU A 142 37.86 -6.45 -11.00
N THR A 143 38.43 -7.45 -10.36
CA THR A 143 38.15 -8.86 -10.68
C THR A 143 36.80 -9.25 -10.11
N ARG A 144 36.20 -10.40 -10.52
CA ARG A 144 34.93 -10.87 -9.96
C ARG A 144 35.03 -11.12 -8.47
N GLU A 145 36.12 -11.72 -8.01
CA GLU A 145 36.36 -11.96 -6.58
C GLU A 145 36.42 -10.65 -5.80
N ALA A 146 37.15 -9.66 -6.30
CA ALA A 146 37.25 -8.34 -5.68
C ALA A 146 35.89 -7.61 -5.69
N ALA A 147 35.11 -7.76 -6.75
CA ALA A 147 33.77 -7.15 -6.85
C ALA A 147 32.77 -7.84 -5.89
N GLN A 148 32.83 -9.17 -5.73
CA GLN A 148 32.04 -9.90 -4.75
C GLN A 148 32.40 -9.46 -3.32
N GLN A 149 33.69 -9.38 -3.02
CA GLN A 149 34.18 -8.90 -1.72
C GLN A 149 33.73 -7.47 -1.46
N TRP A 150 33.87 -6.56 -2.43
CA TRP A 150 33.40 -5.18 -2.33
C TRP A 150 31.91 -5.12 -2.04
N MET A 151 31.09 -5.83 -2.80
CA MET A 151 29.62 -5.85 -2.60
C MET A 151 29.27 -6.42 -1.22
N ALA A 152 29.89 -7.52 -0.80
CA ALA A 152 29.58 -8.19 0.47
C ALA A 152 30.08 -7.37 1.69
N THR A 153 31.29 -6.81 1.63
CA THR A 153 31.89 -6.14 2.79
C THR A 153 31.52 -4.65 2.87
N GLU A 154 31.64 -3.90 1.78
CA GLU A 154 31.46 -2.45 1.81
C GLU A 154 30.00 -2.06 1.60
N ILE A 155 29.29 -2.74 0.70
CA ILE A 155 27.90 -2.38 0.41
C ILE A 155 26.92 -3.10 1.34
N LEU A 156 27.05 -4.41 1.51
CA LEU A 156 26.16 -5.22 2.36
C LEU A 156 26.55 -5.23 3.84
N GLY A 157 27.73 -4.66 4.21
CA GLY A 157 28.13 -4.46 5.58
C GLY A 157 28.81 -5.67 6.24
N GLY A 158 29.58 -6.45 5.49
CA GLY A 158 30.39 -7.55 6.01
C GLY A 158 29.59 -8.86 6.16
N VAL A 159 28.70 -9.16 5.24
CA VAL A 159 27.92 -10.40 5.24
C VAL A 159 28.73 -11.55 4.64
N ASP A 160 28.63 -12.74 5.24
CA ASP A 160 29.23 -13.96 4.69
C ASP A 160 28.60 -14.32 3.34
N TYR A 161 29.43 -14.70 2.37
CA TYR A 161 29.01 -15.07 1.02
C TYR A 161 29.80 -16.29 0.52
N ASP A 162 29.25 -17.01 -0.46
CA ASP A 162 29.93 -18.15 -1.09
C ASP A 162 31.07 -17.65 -2.00
N GLN A 163 32.31 -17.79 -1.53
CA GLN A 163 33.52 -17.35 -2.24
C GLN A 163 33.83 -18.21 -3.48
N ALA A 164 33.16 -19.34 -3.66
CA ALA A 164 33.38 -20.22 -4.80
C ALA A 164 32.54 -19.86 -6.06
N VAL A 165 31.72 -18.80 -5.97
CA VAL A 165 30.78 -18.39 -7.03
C VAL A 165 31.39 -17.43 -8.06
N HIS A 166 32.61 -17.64 -8.53
CA HIS A 166 33.25 -16.79 -9.53
C HIS A 166 33.48 -17.45 -10.91
N GLU A 167 33.23 -18.75 -11.01
CA GLU A 167 33.43 -19.49 -12.25
C GLU A 167 32.47 -19.04 -13.38
N LYS A 168 32.93 -19.10 -14.64
CA LYS A 168 32.12 -18.73 -15.82
C LYS A 168 30.93 -19.67 -16.02
N GLU A 169 31.10 -20.94 -15.67
CA GLU A 169 30.08 -21.99 -15.78
C GLU A 169 29.09 -22.02 -14.61
N ARG A 170 29.18 -21.08 -13.68
CA ARG A 170 28.23 -21.02 -12.53
C ARG A 170 26.80 -20.86 -13.04
N ALA A 171 25.90 -21.65 -12.44
CA ALA A 171 24.47 -21.54 -12.65
C ALA A 171 23.78 -21.15 -11.34
N ILE A 172 22.82 -20.27 -11.43
CA ILE A 172 21.97 -19.83 -10.34
C ILE A 172 20.53 -20.23 -10.61
N PHE A 173 19.88 -20.85 -9.66
CA PHE A 173 18.49 -21.30 -9.80
C PHE A 173 17.52 -20.11 -9.86
N ILE A 174 16.57 -20.18 -10.79
CA ILE A 174 15.51 -19.19 -10.94
C ILE A 174 14.42 -19.47 -9.90
N PRO A 175 14.17 -18.56 -8.92
CA PRO A 175 13.11 -18.74 -7.94
C PRO A 175 11.74 -18.35 -8.49
N CYS A 176 10.67 -18.59 -7.73
CA CYS A 176 9.34 -18.08 -8.05
C CYS A 176 9.26 -16.56 -7.87
N ARG A 177 8.24 -15.95 -8.47
CA ARG A 177 8.03 -14.49 -8.52
C ARG A 177 8.06 -13.82 -7.13
N ASP A 178 7.49 -14.44 -6.12
CA ASP A 178 7.43 -13.93 -4.75
C ASP A 178 8.82 -13.78 -4.08
N TYR A 179 9.85 -14.42 -4.66
CA TYR A 179 11.22 -14.35 -4.16
C TYR A 179 12.08 -13.30 -4.89
N ILE A 180 11.57 -12.67 -5.95
CA ILE A 180 12.26 -11.58 -6.65
C ILE A 180 11.97 -10.28 -5.92
N LEU A 181 13.01 -9.62 -5.42
CA LEU A 181 12.91 -8.36 -4.68
C LEU A 181 13.11 -7.15 -5.60
N TYR A 182 13.97 -7.29 -6.61
CA TYR A 182 14.25 -6.25 -7.61
C TYR A 182 14.73 -6.88 -8.91
N ILE A 183 14.37 -6.30 -10.03
CA ILE A 183 14.91 -6.59 -11.35
C ILE A 183 14.88 -5.34 -12.22
N ASP A 184 16.01 -5.02 -12.87
CA ASP A 184 16.07 -4.10 -14.00
C ASP A 184 16.24 -4.91 -15.27
N GLU A 185 15.14 -5.11 -16.00
CA GLU A 185 15.12 -5.96 -17.20
C GLU A 185 16.05 -5.43 -18.30
N VAL A 186 16.23 -4.11 -18.40
CA VAL A 186 17.10 -3.47 -19.37
C VAL A 186 18.56 -3.79 -19.08
N LEU A 187 18.96 -3.69 -17.82
CA LEU A 187 20.32 -4.04 -17.38
C LEU A 187 20.56 -5.54 -17.44
N MET A 188 19.60 -6.35 -17.02
CA MET A 188 19.78 -7.81 -16.94
C MET A 188 19.89 -8.47 -18.31
N PHE A 189 19.05 -8.08 -19.28
CA PHE A 189 18.93 -8.74 -20.58
C PHE A 189 19.53 -7.94 -21.74
N GLY A 190 19.91 -6.68 -21.52
CA GLY A 190 20.56 -5.83 -22.48
C GLY A 190 22.03 -6.20 -22.75
N ASP A 191 22.61 -5.55 -23.72
CA ASP A 191 24.04 -5.70 -24.09
C ASP A 191 24.92 -4.54 -23.59
N GLU A 192 24.33 -3.48 -23.01
CA GLU A 192 25.04 -2.40 -22.34
C GLU A 192 25.26 -2.73 -20.85
N LEU A 193 26.43 -2.38 -20.33
CA LEU A 193 26.78 -2.51 -18.92
C LEU A 193 26.79 -1.13 -18.27
N HIS A 194 26.30 -1.06 -17.04
CA HIS A 194 26.29 0.15 -16.21
C HIS A 194 27.01 -0.11 -14.87
N PRO A 195 28.34 -0.33 -14.91
CA PRO A 195 29.11 -0.68 -13.72
C PRO A 195 29.13 0.46 -12.70
N ALA A 196 29.12 0.10 -11.43
CA ALA A 196 29.30 1.04 -10.34
C ALA A 196 30.69 1.70 -10.43
N LYS A 197 30.79 2.98 -10.08
CA LYS A 197 32.07 3.67 -9.91
C LYS A 197 32.64 3.31 -8.53
N VAL A 198 33.74 2.58 -8.52
CA VAL A 198 34.48 2.24 -7.31
C VAL A 198 35.80 3.00 -7.32
N ASP A 199 36.06 3.81 -6.31
CA ASP A 199 37.35 4.45 -6.13
C ASP A 199 38.36 3.39 -5.73
N CYS A 200 39.10 2.87 -6.72
CA CYS A 200 40.10 1.84 -6.51
C CYS A 200 41.36 2.44 -5.85
N VAL A 201 41.48 2.26 -4.53
CA VAL A 201 42.79 2.34 -3.88
C VAL A 201 43.49 1.00 -4.13
N VAL A 202 44.31 0.98 -5.20
CA VAL A 202 45.18 -0.16 -5.47
C VAL A 202 46.24 -0.23 -4.36
N LYS A 203 46.12 -1.17 -3.44
CA LYS A 203 47.24 -1.60 -2.58
C LYS A 203 48.09 -2.55 -3.40
N GLY A 204 49.07 -2.01 -4.08
CA GLY A 204 50.17 -2.80 -4.60
C GLY A 204 51.07 -3.28 -3.47
N ASP A 205 51.27 -4.58 -3.39
CA ASP A 205 52.37 -5.19 -2.65
C ASP A 205 53.69 -4.78 -3.32
N ASP A 206 54.51 -4.03 -2.60
CA ASP A 206 55.95 -4.04 -2.81
C ASP A 206 56.69 -3.72 -1.50
N THR A 207 57.53 -4.65 -1.15
CA THR A 207 58.46 -4.67 -0.04
C THR A 207 59.61 -3.69 -0.21
N GLN A 208 60.04 -3.15 0.91
CA GLN A 208 61.35 -2.58 1.29
C GLN A 208 61.66 -1.10 1.07
N GLY A 209 61.88 -0.46 2.19
CA GLY A 209 63.08 0.39 2.32
C GLY A 209 62.87 1.78 2.86
N SER A 210 63.24 1.91 4.15
CA SER A 210 63.91 3.07 4.79
C SER A 210 63.12 4.37 4.94
N GLY A 211 63.02 4.70 6.20
CA GLY A 211 62.50 5.85 6.86
C GLY A 211 62.98 7.23 6.39
N THR A 212 62.13 8.15 6.69
CA THR A 212 62.51 9.41 7.32
C THR A 212 61.27 10.12 7.84
N SER A 213 61.34 10.47 9.10
CA SER A 213 60.42 11.35 9.81
C SER A 213 60.38 12.74 9.19
N VAL A 214 59.17 13.27 8.94
CA VAL A 214 58.98 14.74 8.95
C VAL A 214 57.65 15.06 9.59
N THR A 215 57.79 15.81 10.65
CA THR A 215 56.85 16.56 11.47
C THR A 215 55.68 17.21 10.77
N SER A 216 54.58 17.11 11.46
CA SER A 216 53.42 18.02 11.54
C SER A 216 53.57 19.40 10.90
N GLN A 217 52.68 19.74 10.02
CA GLN A 217 52.13 21.10 9.94
C GLN A 217 50.61 21.02 9.67
N ALA A 218 49.91 21.46 10.69
CA ALA A 218 48.49 21.80 10.58
C ALA A 218 48.35 23.01 9.65
N THR A 219 47.68 22.84 8.55
CA THR A 219 47.18 23.96 7.76
C THR A 219 45.66 23.91 7.74
N SER A 220 45.11 24.92 8.39
CA SER A 220 43.74 25.37 8.37
C SER A 220 43.14 25.40 6.95
N HIS A 221 42.15 24.59 6.67
CA HIS A 221 41.16 24.87 5.62
C HIS A 221 39.86 25.36 6.25
N LEU A 222 39.77 26.67 6.27
CA LEU A 222 38.53 27.41 6.54
C LEU A 222 37.61 27.35 5.32
N CYS A 223 36.34 27.05 5.61
CA CYS A 223 35.16 27.42 4.88
C CYS A 223 35.03 26.95 3.42
N GLN A 224 34.48 25.76 3.26
CA GLN A 224 33.49 25.54 2.24
C GLN A 224 32.17 25.26 2.94
N THR A 225 31.14 26.04 2.60
CA THR A 225 29.76 25.87 3.06
C THR A 225 29.30 24.43 2.75
N PRO A 226 28.87 23.64 3.73
CA PRO A 226 28.36 22.29 3.45
C PRO A 226 27.15 22.42 2.51
N CYS A 227 27.15 21.67 1.42
CA CYS A 227 25.98 21.44 0.62
C CYS A 227 24.96 20.77 1.55
N VAL A 228 23.95 21.50 2.00
CA VAL A 228 22.88 20.99 2.86
C VAL A 228 22.08 20.03 2.00
N MET A 229 22.23 18.74 2.22
CA MET A 229 21.42 17.72 1.58
C MET A 229 19.98 17.87 2.07
N GLU A 230 19.00 17.88 1.16
CA GLU A 230 17.59 17.85 1.57
C GLU A 230 17.34 16.54 2.34
N PRO A 231 16.89 16.62 3.62
CA PRO A 231 16.72 15.45 4.43
C PRO A 231 15.56 14.60 3.92
N SER A 232 15.69 13.28 4.02
CA SER A 232 14.63 12.35 3.64
C SER A 232 13.37 12.55 4.51
N ALA A 233 12.21 12.23 3.96
CA ALA A 233 10.94 12.25 4.71
C ALA A 233 11.01 11.37 5.98
N ARG A 234 11.76 10.26 5.91
CA ARG A 234 12.02 9.38 7.06
C ARG A 234 12.83 10.08 8.14
N ALA A 235 13.85 10.84 7.77
CA ALA A 235 14.70 11.56 8.72
C ALA A 235 13.92 12.65 9.46
N LEU A 236 13.06 13.38 8.75
CA LEU A 236 12.14 14.36 9.35
C LEU A 236 11.17 13.69 10.32
N ALA A 237 10.57 12.57 9.93
CA ALA A 237 9.67 11.80 10.77
C ALA A 237 10.39 11.21 12.00
N ALA A 238 11.62 10.71 11.84
CA ALA A 238 12.42 10.19 12.95
C ALA A 238 12.76 11.29 13.97
N PHE A 239 13.01 12.50 13.52
CA PHE A 239 13.20 13.64 14.40
C PHE A 239 11.93 13.97 15.20
N ASP A 240 10.77 14.06 14.53
CA ASP A 240 9.50 14.38 15.17
C ASP A 240 9.08 13.30 16.17
N GLU A 241 9.24 12.02 15.84
CA GLU A 241 8.97 10.90 16.74
C GLU A 241 9.92 10.89 17.96
N THR A 242 11.22 11.18 17.74
CA THR A 242 12.19 11.29 18.84
C THR A 242 11.84 12.46 19.77
N LEU A 243 11.42 13.58 19.21
CA LEU A 243 11.00 14.75 19.97
C LEU A 243 9.75 14.43 20.80
N ALA A 244 8.74 13.79 20.18
CA ALA A 244 7.51 13.39 20.87
C ALA A 244 7.79 12.42 22.02
N MET A 245 8.72 11.47 21.86
CA MET A 245 9.09 10.51 22.91
C MET A 245 9.82 11.14 24.10
N THR A 246 10.45 12.30 23.90
CA THR A 246 11.07 13.06 25.01
C THR A 246 10.10 13.95 25.76
N GLY A 247 8.86 14.08 25.26
CA GLY A 247 7.86 14.98 25.84
C GLY A 247 8.12 16.46 25.58
N LEU A 248 9.06 16.77 24.71
CA LEU A 248 9.44 18.13 24.30
C LEU A 248 8.65 18.57 23.08
N ASN A 249 8.44 19.88 22.93
CA ASN A 249 7.90 20.47 21.71
C ASN A 249 8.95 21.33 20.99
N LEU A 250 8.67 21.72 19.75
CA LEU A 250 9.59 22.51 18.92
C LEU A 250 9.91 23.90 19.52
N GLU A 251 8.99 24.50 20.24
CA GLU A 251 9.21 25.79 20.90
C GLU A 251 10.22 25.68 22.04
N GLN A 252 10.09 24.62 22.85
CA GLN A 252 11.05 24.31 23.91
C GLN A 252 12.43 23.99 23.36
N LEU A 253 12.48 23.25 22.24
CA LEU A 253 13.72 22.88 21.57
C LEU A 253 14.46 24.11 21.00
N ASN A 254 13.75 25.10 20.48
CA ASN A 254 14.33 26.31 19.87
C ASN A 254 14.55 27.46 20.86
N ARG A 255 14.26 27.29 22.14
CA ARG A 255 14.39 28.35 23.15
C ARG A 255 15.86 28.67 23.43
N ASP A 256 16.20 29.93 23.38
CA ASP A 256 17.56 30.41 23.69
C ASP A 256 18.03 30.03 25.10
N GLY A 257 19.29 29.62 25.18
CA GLY A 257 19.94 29.18 26.43
C GLY A 257 19.71 27.72 26.81
N VAL A 258 18.72 27.02 26.21
CA VAL A 258 18.47 25.60 26.48
C VAL A 258 18.61 24.70 25.28
N ARG A 259 18.59 25.24 24.04
CA ARG A 259 18.61 24.50 22.78
C ARG A 259 19.76 23.49 22.64
N HIS A 260 20.98 23.83 23.14
CA HIS A 260 22.14 22.93 23.18
C HIS A 260 21.86 21.68 24.01
N ASN A 261 21.40 21.85 25.25
CA ASN A 261 21.11 20.74 26.15
C ASN A 261 19.94 19.91 25.71
N THR A 262 18.94 20.54 25.06
CA THR A 262 17.76 19.88 24.56
C THR A 262 18.08 19.04 23.32
N LEU A 263 18.87 19.56 22.37
CA LEU A 263 19.34 18.78 21.22
C LEU A 263 20.20 17.59 21.68
N LYS A 264 21.01 17.76 22.70
CA LYS A 264 21.87 16.71 23.28
C LYS A 264 21.06 15.52 23.83
N LEU A 265 19.78 15.70 24.21
CA LEU A 265 18.87 14.61 24.61
C LEU A 265 18.37 13.80 23.42
N LEU A 266 18.26 14.40 22.24
CA LEU A 266 17.77 13.74 21.02
C LEU A 266 18.88 12.98 20.28
N LEU A 267 20.12 13.49 20.33
CA LEU A 267 21.28 12.96 19.59
C LEU A 267 21.52 11.46 19.78
N PRO A 268 21.43 10.86 21.01
CA PRO A 268 21.66 9.43 21.18
C PRO A 268 20.71 8.52 20.38
N THR A 269 19.56 9.03 20.03
CA THR A 269 18.59 8.31 19.18
C THR A 269 18.79 8.65 17.72
N LEU A 270 18.88 9.94 17.39
CA LEU A 270 18.96 10.42 16.01
C LEU A 270 20.24 9.97 15.29
N CYS A 271 21.38 9.98 15.96
CA CYS A 271 22.65 9.57 15.36
C CYS A 271 22.72 8.08 14.94
N GLN A 272 21.84 7.23 15.48
CA GLN A 272 21.71 5.83 15.08
C GLN A 272 20.70 5.62 13.96
N LEU A 273 19.94 6.65 13.59
CA LEU A 273 18.81 6.56 12.64
C LEU A 273 19.10 7.25 11.30
N MET A 274 20.07 8.16 11.27
CA MET A 274 20.41 8.96 10.08
C MET A 274 21.88 9.36 10.06
N SER A 275 22.41 9.71 8.89
CA SER A 275 23.77 10.21 8.75
C SER A 275 23.93 11.61 9.34
N GLN A 276 25.17 12.04 9.54
CA GLN A 276 25.48 13.38 10.05
C GLN A 276 24.94 14.47 9.12
N GLU A 277 25.13 14.31 7.81
CA GLU A 277 24.69 15.25 6.78
C GLU A 277 23.15 15.33 6.75
N GLU A 278 22.48 14.19 6.84
CA GLU A 278 21.04 14.11 6.88
C GLU A 278 20.47 14.78 8.15
N LEU A 279 21.11 14.56 9.31
CA LEU A 279 20.73 15.24 10.55
C LEU A 279 20.91 16.75 10.46
N MET A 280 22.02 17.23 9.89
CA MET A 280 22.22 18.66 9.68
C MET A 280 21.16 19.27 8.76
N GLY A 281 20.74 18.54 7.72
CA GLY A 281 19.59 18.91 6.88
C GLY A 281 18.29 19.01 7.65
N VAL A 282 17.99 18.03 8.52
CA VAL A 282 16.81 18.08 9.41
C VAL A 282 16.88 19.28 10.37
N LEU A 283 18.04 19.54 10.97
CA LEU A 283 18.23 20.67 11.89
C LEU A 283 18.08 22.03 11.19
N ALA A 284 18.48 22.12 9.93
CA ALA A 284 18.26 23.33 9.13
C ALA A 284 16.77 23.67 8.94
N ILE A 285 15.91 22.67 8.93
CA ILE A 285 14.46 22.83 8.85
C ILE A 285 13.80 23.02 10.23
N LYS A 286 14.20 22.22 11.23
CA LYS A 286 13.55 22.17 12.54
C LYS A 286 14.11 23.19 13.54
N MET A 287 15.37 23.55 13.39
CA MET A 287 16.11 24.50 14.24
C MET A 287 16.92 25.48 13.38
N PRO A 288 16.29 26.30 12.51
CA PRO A 288 16.96 27.04 11.43
C PRO A 288 18.01 28.01 11.93
N GLU A 289 17.83 28.65 13.06
CA GLU A 289 18.79 29.58 13.61
C GLU A 289 19.95 28.84 14.31
N TYR A 290 19.63 27.83 15.12
CA TYR A 290 20.63 27.09 15.86
C TYR A 290 21.54 26.23 14.95
N SER A 291 21.02 25.69 13.87
CA SER A 291 21.79 24.87 12.91
C SER A 291 22.93 25.63 12.25
N LYS A 292 22.83 26.98 12.14
CA LYS A 292 23.85 27.85 11.59
C LYS A 292 24.96 28.16 12.59
N GLU A 293 24.73 27.93 13.87
CA GLU A 293 25.68 28.24 14.91
C GLU A 293 26.82 27.20 14.98
N LYS A 294 28.04 27.67 15.21
CA LYS A 294 29.21 26.81 15.36
C LYS A 294 29.06 25.82 16.51
N ASP A 295 28.33 26.20 17.56
CA ASP A 295 28.02 25.35 18.71
C ASP A 295 27.21 24.11 18.33
N CYS A 296 26.16 24.27 17.50
CA CYS A 296 25.36 23.15 16.96
C CYS A 296 26.22 22.20 16.11
N GLN A 297 27.00 22.76 15.19
CA GLN A 297 27.85 21.99 14.28
C GLN A 297 28.88 21.17 15.04
N VAL A 298 29.56 21.78 16.01
CA VAL A 298 30.52 21.10 16.88
C VAL A 298 29.86 20.04 17.75
N LEU A 299 28.66 20.30 18.29
CA LEU A 299 27.92 19.33 19.08
C LEU A 299 27.60 18.09 18.27
N VAL A 300 27.03 18.26 17.09
CA VAL A 300 26.64 17.15 16.19
C VAL A 300 27.91 16.39 15.77
N TRP A 301 28.94 17.09 15.29
CA TRP A 301 30.21 16.47 14.87
C TRP A 301 30.84 15.63 15.98
N ASN A 302 30.99 16.18 17.19
CA ASN A 302 31.56 15.49 18.35
C ASN A 302 30.72 14.26 18.75
N PHE A 303 29.39 14.31 18.53
CA PHE A 303 28.51 13.20 18.87
C PHE A 303 28.69 12.05 17.89
N TYR A 304 28.78 12.35 16.59
CA TYR A 304 29.02 11.33 15.56
C TYR A 304 30.44 10.76 15.67
N ASP A 305 31.44 11.57 15.91
CA ASP A 305 32.83 11.12 16.05
C ASP A 305 33.05 10.20 17.28
N LYS A 306 32.40 10.50 18.41
CA LYS A 306 32.69 9.81 19.69
C LYS A 306 31.70 8.70 20.06
N TYR A 307 30.46 8.75 19.58
CA TYR A 307 29.39 7.93 20.11
C TYR A 307 28.67 7.08 19.06
N VAL A 308 28.91 7.28 17.77
CA VAL A 308 28.33 6.45 16.73
C VAL A 308 29.21 5.24 16.51
N ASP A 309 28.79 4.14 17.14
CA ASP A 309 29.29 2.80 16.83
C ASP A 309 28.30 2.14 15.89
N GLN A 310 28.66 2.06 14.62
CA GLN A 310 27.83 1.46 13.56
C GLN A 310 27.53 -0.02 13.80
N ASN A 311 28.33 -0.69 14.63
CA ASN A 311 28.14 -2.10 14.99
C ASN A 311 27.25 -2.29 16.23
N ARG A 312 26.82 -1.21 16.87
CA ARG A 312 25.99 -1.30 18.06
C ARG A 312 24.52 -1.54 17.67
N PRO A 313 23.89 -2.63 18.13
CA PRO A 313 22.49 -2.90 17.82
C PRO A 313 21.59 -1.80 18.41
N MET A 314 20.61 -1.35 17.63
CA MET A 314 19.60 -0.39 18.11
C MET A 314 18.92 -0.92 19.37
N ASN A 315 18.79 -0.06 20.38
CA ASN A 315 17.98 -0.37 21.56
C ASN A 315 16.47 -0.31 21.23
N LEU A 316 15.63 -0.74 22.17
CA LEU A 316 14.17 -0.80 21.96
C LEU A 316 13.56 0.56 21.57
N LYS A 317 14.02 1.67 22.18
CA LYS A 317 13.54 3.02 21.84
C LYS A 317 13.92 3.42 20.42
N GLN A 318 15.16 3.17 20.03
CA GLN A 318 15.67 3.46 18.68
C GLN A 318 14.94 2.65 17.61
N LYS A 319 14.68 1.33 17.87
CA LYS A 319 13.88 0.49 16.99
C LYS A 319 12.44 1.00 16.87
N GLU A 320 11.84 1.45 17.96
CA GLU A 320 10.48 2.00 17.95
C GLU A 320 10.40 3.27 17.09
N VAL A 321 11.32 4.24 17.29
CA VAL A 321 11.39 5.45 16.48
C VAL A 321 11.64 5.10 15.01
N PHE A 322 12.56 4.17 14.72
CA PHE A 322 12.85 3.73 13.37
C PHE A 322 11.60 3.17 12.67
N LEU A 323 10.89 2.25 13.31
CA LEU A 323 9.67 1.66 12.74
C LEU A 323 8.54 2.67 12.55
N ARG A 324 8.37 3.60 13.49
CA ARG A 324 7.38 4.69 13.37
C ARG A 324 7.76 5.66 12.26
N SER A 325 9.04 6.01 12.13
CA SER A 325 9.52 6.90 11.07
C SER A 325 9.42 6.28 9.67
N LEU A 326 9.66 4.97 9.53
CA LEU A 326 9.40 4.24 8.28
C LEU A 326 7.93 4.32 7.87
N ARG A 327 7.02 4.06 8.80
CA ARG A 327 5.58 4.16 8.53
C ARG A 327 5.14 5.59 8.19
N ALA A 328 5.68 6.58 8.91
CA ALA A 328 5.41 7.98 8.61
C ALA A 328 5.94 8.38 7.23
N SER A 329 7.12 7.89 6.82
CA SER A 329 7.69 8.18 5.51
C SER A 329 6.98 7.48 4.35
N GLU A 330 6.49 6.26 4.54
CA GLU A 330 5.61 5.57 3.56
C GLU A 330 4.28 6.31 3.37
N GLN A 331 3.86 7.11 4.35
CA GLN A 331 2.68 7.97 4.29
C GLN A 331 2.94 9.33 3.64
N THR A 332 4.19 9.71 3.37
CA THR A 332 4.59 11.10 3.06
C THR A 332 4.78 11.40 1.57
N VAL A 333 4.59 10.47 0.65
CA VAL A 333 4.79 10.73 -0.78
C VAL A 333 3.46 10.88 -1.52
N ILE A 334 2.71 11.92 -1.18
CA ILE A 334 1.72 12.51 -2.10
C ILE A 334 1.70 14.03 -1.85
N ASN A 335 2.22 14.80 -2.82
CA ASN A 335 2.14 16.27 -2.91
C ASN A 335 2.92 17.13 -1.90
N GLY A 336 4.12 16.74 -1.47
CA GLY A 336 5.06 17.69 -0.84
C GLY A 336 4.67 18.28 0.52
N GLU A 337 3.56 17.85 1.13
CA GLU A 337 3.22 18.18 2.51
C GLU A 337 3.20 16.93 3.38
N PRO A 338 3.75 16.99 4.61
CA PRO A 338 3.73 15.86 5.53
C PRO A 338 2.29 15.59 5.97
N VAL A 339 1.67 14.55 5.43
CA VAL A 339 0.39 14.05 5.96
C VAL A 339 0.69 13.30 7.25
N ARG A 340 0.70 14.03 8.33
CA ARG A 340 0.68 13.46 9.69
C ARG A 340 -0.65 12.73 9.87
N ASN A 341 -0.56 11.44 10.25
CA ASN A 341 -1.72 10.61 10.62
C ASN A 341 -2.91 10.84 9.69
N GLY A 342 -3.45 9.80 9.03
CA GLY A 342 -4.52 9.95 8.03
C GLY A 342 -5.48 11.10 8.29
N PRO A 343 -6.19 11.61 7.30
CA PRO A 343 -6.98 12.82 7.44
C PRO A 343 -7.84 12.71 8.69
N ALA A 344 -7.51 13.49 9.69
CA ALA A 344 -8.22 13.50 10.95
C ALA A 344 -9.05 14.76 11.01
N PHE A 345 -10.33 14.65 11.28
CA PHE A 345 -11.10 15.78 11.78
C PHE A 345 -11.43 15.54 13.25
N GLU A 346 -11.39 16.61 14.04
CA GLU A 346 -11.81 16.55 15.43
C GLU A 346 -13.32 16.29 15.52
N ILE A 347 -13.68 15.24 16.24
CA ILE A 347 -15.06 14.90 16.53
C ILE A 347 -15.46 15.60 17.82
N ASN A 348 -16.34 16.60 17.69
CA ASN A 348 -16.97 17.20 18.85
C ASN A 348 -18.21 16.38 19.25
N THR A 349 -18.08 15.54 20.26
CA THR A 349 -19.16 14.67 20.72
C THR A 349 -20.41 15.44 21.18
N ASN A 350 -20.29 16.70 21.60
CA ASN A 350 -21.45 17.50 21.99
C ASN A 350 -22.32 17.88 20.79
N GLN A 351 -21.78 17.83 19.57
CA GLN A 351 -22.49 18.07 18.34
C GLN A 351 -23.06 16.81 17.70
N LEU A 352 -22.64 15.63 18.16
CA LEU A 352 -23.17 14.37 17.64
C LEU A 352 -24.59 14.11 18.09
N PRO A 353 -25.44 13.53 17.21
CA PRO A 353 -26.82 13.22 17.54
C PRO A 353 -26.93 12.05 18.51
N ILE A 354 -28.14 11.90 19.05
CA ILE A 354 -28.50 10.77 19.92
C ILE A 354 -28.15 9.42 19.28
N GLY A 355 -27.75 8.48 20.10
CA GLY A 355 -27.32 7.14 19.69
C GLY A 355 -25.87 7.12 19.18
N LEU A 356 -25.51 7.98 18.23
CA LEU A 356 -24.14 8.03 17.69
C LEU A 356 -23.16 8.53 18.78
N LYS A 357 -23.52 9.55 19.53
CA LYS A 357 -22.74 10.02 20.67
C LYS A 357 -22.54 8.92 21.73
N GLU A 358 -23.60 8.22 22.08
CA GLU A 358 -23.57 7.19 23.11
C GLU A 358 -22.77 5.98 22.66
N SER A 359 -22.86 5.58 21.40
CA SER A 359 -22.12 4.42 20.85
C SER A 359 -20.59 4.58 20.91
N LEU A 360 -20.09 5.80 21.02
CA LEU A 360 -18.65 6.10 21.10
C LEU A 360 -18.09 6.12 22.52
N LYS A 361 -18.94 6.26 23.55
CA LYS A 361 -18.50 6.42 24.94
C LYS A 361 -17.62 5.30 25.49
N PRO A 362 -17.80 4.02 25.12
CA PRO A 362 -16.91 2.94 25.56
C PRO A 362 -15.47 3.09 25.12
N TYR A 363 -15.22 3.85 24.06
CA TYR A 363 -13.99 3.81 23.29
C TYR A 363 -13.18 5.11 23.45
N PRO A 364 -11.85 5.03 23.41
CA PRO A 364 -10.99 6.22 23.43
C PRO A 364 -11.16 7.07 22.16
N GLN A 365 -10.85 8.35 22.28
CA GLN A 365 -11.13 9.36 21.25
C GLN A 365 -10.48 9.05 19.90
N ASN A 366 -9.27 8.48 19.90
CA ASN A 366 -8.56 8.11 18.67
C ASN A 366 -9.25 6.97 17.87
N MET A 367 -10.19 6.24 18.47
CA MET A 367 -10.99 5.21 17.79
C MET A 367 -12.34 5.74 17.26
N TRP A 368 -12.76 6.96 17.61
CA TRP A 368 -14.10 7.43 17.30
C TRP A 368 -14.37 7.55 15.80
N LEU A 369 -13.40 8.02 15.02
CA LEU A 369 -13.59 8.19 13.59
C LEU A 369 -13.74 6.84 12.85
N PRO A 370 -12.87 5.83 13.02
CA PRO A 370 -13.11 4.50 12.46
C PRO A 370 -14.41 3.85 12.96
N LEU A 371 -14.81 4.09 14.22
CA LEU A 371 -16.10 3.62 14.75
C LEU A 371 -17.28 4.28 14.02
N ILE A 372 -17.25 5.60 13.78
CA ILE A 372 -18.31 6.29 13.02
C ILE A 372 -18.37 5.72 11.60
N VAL A 373 -17.25 5.64 10.90
CA VAL A 373 -17.20 5.14 9.53
C VAL A 373 -17.69 3.68 9.45
N GLY A 374 -17.31 2.85 10.41
CA GLY A 374 -17.73 1.44 10.48
C GLY A 374 -19.23 1.25 10.72
N GLN A 375 -19.84 2.14 11.50
CA GLN A 375 -21.28 2.08 11.83
C GLN A 375 -22.17 2.64 10.72
N MET A 376 -21.70 3.61 9.90
CA MET A 376 -22.53 4.31 8.90
C MET A 376 -23.31 3.37 7.96
N PRO A 377 -22.74 2.30 7.39
CA PRO A 377 -23.50 1.40 6.53
C PRO A 377 -24.66 0.70 7.24
N ALA A 378 -24.51 0.37 8.52
CA ALA A 378 -25.58 -0.22 9.33
C ALA A 378 -26.69 0.82 9.59
N LEU A 379 -26.33 2.05 9.97
CA LEU A 379 -27.28 3.14 10.19
C LEU A 379 -28.06 3.47 8.91
N MET A 380 -27.39 3.48 7.76
CA MET A 380 -28.06 3.65 6.45
C MET A 380 -28.97 2.49 6.10
N ALA A 381 -28.64 1.26 6.53
CA ALA A 381 -29.50 0.10 6.33
C ALA A 381 -30.72 0.13 7.24
N LEU A 382 -30.62 0.69 8.45
CA LEU A 382 -31.77 0.88 9.35
C LEU A 382 -32.77 1.91 8.78
N ALA A 383 -32.25 2.97 8.13
CA ALA A 383 -33.06 4.04 7.54
C ALA A 383 -33.38 3.80 6.04
N ASP A 384 -33.65 2.56 5.65
CA ASP A 384 -33.78 2.14 4.26
C ASP A 384 -35.03 2.65 3.53
N GLY A 385 -36.06 3.07 4.27
CA GLY A 385 -37.27 3.69 3.73
C GLY A 385 -37.10 5.15 3.30
N VAL A 386 -35.91 5.75 3.55
CA VAL A 386 -35.64 7.16 3.28
C VAL A 386 -35.18 7.40 1.85
N SER A 387 -35.80 8.33 1.17
CA SER A 387 -35.36 8.88 -0.12
C SER A 387 -35.02 10.36 -0.01
N TYR A 388 -34.12 10.83 -0.85
CA TYR A 388 -33.67 12.21 -0.90
C TYR A 388 -33.43 12.67 -2.34
N ARG A 389 -33.33 13.99 -2.55
CA ARG A 389 -32.87 14.58 -3.81
C ARG A 389 -31.41 15.03 -3.69
N TYR A 390 -30.55 14.52 -4.56
CA TYR A 390 -29.14 14.90 -4.60
C TYR A 390 -28.86 16.16 -5.43
N CYS A 391 -27.61 16.64 -5.47
CA CYS A 391 -27.18 17.84 -6.22
C CYS A 391 -27.43 17.74 -7.72
N ASP A 392 -27.39 16.54 -8.29
CA ASP A 392 -27.69 16.27 -9.70
C ASP A 392 -29.20 16.23 -10.03
N GLY A 393 -30.05 16.54 -9.06
CA GLY A 393 -31.51 16.51 -9.19
C GLY A 393 -32.17 15.14 -9.11
N LYS A 394 -31.39 14.06 -9.08
CA LYS A 394 -31.92 12.69 -9.03
C LYS A 394 -32.38 12.31 -7.64
N MET A 395 -33.39 11.46 -7.62
CA MET A 395 -33.82 10.79 -6.39
C MET A 395 -32.84 9.68 -6.05
N GLY A 396 -32.46 9.59 -4.78
CA GLY A 396 -31.57 8.58 -4.25
C GLY A 396 -32.07 7.97 -2.95
N TYR A 397 -31.46 6.87 -2.57
CA TYR A 397 -31.70 6.14 -1.33
C TYR A 397 -30.42 6.04 -0.50
N LEU A 398 -30.56 5.87 0.82
CA LEU A 398 -29.42 5.64 1.69
C LEU A 398 -28.78 4.28 1.36
N GLY A 399 -27.50 4.30 1.15
CA GLY A 399 -26.68 3.12 0.89
C GLY A 399 -25.23 3.42 1.18
N GLY A 400 -24.54 2.50 1.83
CA GLY A 400 -23.16 2.70 2.26
C GLY A 400 -22.38 1.40 2.35
N MET A 401 -21.09 1.55 2.12
CA MET A 401 -20.08 0.49 2.23
C MET A 401 -18.89 1.06 2.94
N SER A 402 -18.33 0.34 3.91
CA SER A 402 -17.14 0.78 4.62
C SER A 402 -16.10 -0.32 4.75
N ILE A 403 -14.85 0.08 4.73
CA ILE A 403 -13.69 -0.77 5.01
C ILE A 403 -12.88 -0.11 6.12
N ILE A 404 -12.66 -0.85 7.20
CA ILE A 404 -11.82 -0.39 8.31
C ILE A 404 -10.51 -1.16 8.27
N LEU A 405 -9.45 -0.40 8.03
CA LEU A 405 -8.08 -0.90 8.00
C LEU A 405 -7.52 -0.97 9.43
N GLY A 406 -6.84 -2.02 9.77
CA GLY A 406 -6.16 -2.15 11.06
C GLY A 406 -5.25 -3.33 11.08
N GLU A 407 -4.09 -3.17 11.66
CA GLU A 407 -3.13 -4.25 11.85
C GLU A 407 -3.66 -5.31 12.81
N GLN A 408 -2.93 -6.40 12.96
CA GLN A 408 -3.28 -7.42 13.95
C GLN A 408 -3.31 -6.79 15.35
N ALA A 409 -4.27 -7.22 16.17
CA ALA A 409 -4.49 -6.69 17.53
C ALA A 409 -4.81 -5.18 17.63
N SER A 410 -5.26 -4.52 16.56
CA SER A 410 -5.66 -3.10 16.55
C SER A 410 -7.08 -2.85 17.08
N ASN A 411 -7.65 -3.78 17.84
CA ASN A 411 -8.99 -3.69 18.44
C ASN A 411 -10.13 -3.51 17.41
N LYS A 412 -10.01 -4.09 16.20
CA LYS A 412 -11.06 -4.02 15.17
C LYS A 412 -12.41 -4.57 15.62
N SER A 413 -12.44 -5.53 16.55
CA SER A 413 -13.67 -6.08 17.15
C SER A 413 -14.57 -5.02 17.78
N ALA A 414 -14.01 -3.91 18.23
CA ALA A 414 -14.77 -2.78 18.74
C ALA A 414 -15.77 -2.21 17.72
N ILE A 415 -15.46 -2.29 16.43
CA ILE A 415 -16.36 -1.88 15.34
C ILE A 415 -17.56 -2.81 15.26
N GLU A 416 -17.33 -4.13 15.33
CA GLU A 416 -18.39 -5.13 15.34
C GLU A 416 -19.31 -4.94 16.52
N GLU A 417 -18.76 -4.81 17.72
CA GLU A 417 -19.55 -4.55 18.95
C GLU A 417 -20.40 -3.28 18.85
N ALA A 418 -19.81 -2.19 18.32
CA ALA A 418 -20.53 -0.94 18.13
C ALA A 418 -21.70 -1.08 17.14
N VAL A 419 -21.47 -1.81 16.04
CA VAL A 419 -22.50 -2.09 15.03
C VAL A 419 -23.59 -2.99 15.60
N GLU A 420 -23.24 -4.07 16.31
CA GLU A 420 -24.22 -5.01 16.86
C GLU A 420 -25.22 -4.36 17.83
N ARG A 421 -24.78 -3.32 18.57
CA ARG A 421 -25.70 -2.55 19.46
C ARG A 421 -26.85 -1.89 18.70
N TRP A 422 -26.63 -1.48 17.45
CA TRP A 422 -27.69 -0.93 16.59
C TRP A 422 -28.59 -2.02 15.97
N LEU A 423 -28.08 -3.24 15.84
CA LEU A 423 -28.76 -4.33 15.13
C LEU A 423 -29.54 -5.29 16.04
N VAL A 424 -29.55 -5.06 17.37
CA VAL A 424 -30.17 -5.99 18.35
C VAL A 424 -31.59 -6.43 17.95
N ASP A 425 -32.44 -5.49 17.59
CA ASP A 425 -33.82 -5.80 17.22
C ASP A 425 -33.91 -6.54 15.87
N LEU A 426 -33.12 -6.12 14.89
CA LEU A 426 -33.06 -6.83 13.60
C LEU A 426 -32.54 -8.26 13.74
N ARG A 427 -31.53 -8.47 14.58
CA ARG A 427 -31.01 -9.82 14.87
C ARG A 427 -32.08 -10.72 15.47
N ARG A 428 -32.87 -10.20 16.42
CA ARG A 428 -33.97 -10.94 17.04
C ARG A 428 -35.06 -11.30 16.05
N GLU A 429 -35.45 -10.35 15.18
CA GLU A 429 -36.41 -10.59 14.10
C GLU A 429 -35.88 -11.64 13.12
N ASP A 430 -34.64 -11.51 12.68
CA ASP A 430 -33.99 -12.44 11.75
C ASP A 430 -33.90 -13.86 12.33
N GLU A 431 -33.59 -13.99 13.63
CA GLU A 431 -33.47 -15.28 14.30
C GLU A 431 -34.80 -16.01 14.29
N SER A 432 -35.90 -15.33 14.58
CA SER A 432 -37.25 -15.91 14.53
C SER A 432 -37.62 -16.45 13.15
N VAL A 433 -37.16 -15.78 12.08
CA VAL A 433 -37.38 -16.24 10.68
C VAL A 433 -36.50 -17.45 10.37
N LYS A 434 -35.20 -17.37 10.74
CA LYS A 434 -34.23 -18.46 10.53
C LYS A 434 -34.67 -19.75 11.24
N GLU A 435 -35.15 -19.67 12.47
CA GLU A 435 -35.65 -20.81 13.21
C GLU A 435 -36.84 -21.50 12.48
N ARG A 436 -37.77 -20.70 11.92
CA ARG A 436 -38.89 -21.25 11.10
C ARG A 436 -38.38 -21.92 9.82
N GLU A 437 -37.41 -21.31 9.12
CA GLU A 437 -36.80 -21.90 7.93
C GLU A 437 -36.06 -23.20 8.28
N ASP A 438 -35.37 -23.27 9.42
CA ASP A 438 -34.63 -24.46 9.85
C ASP A 438 -35.59 -25.61 10.26
N LYS A 439 -36.71 -25.29 10.90
CA LYS A 439 -37.77 -26.31 11.18
C LYS A 439 -38.29 -26.95 9.89
N VAL A 440 -38.58 -26.13 8.88
CA VAL A 440 -39.03 -26.65 7.57
C VAL A 440 -37.94 -27.41 6.84
N ARG A 441 -36.70 -26.91 6.89
CA ARG A 441 -35.54 -27.61 6.30
C ARG A 441 -35.33 -28.99 6.94
N ASN A 442 -35.42 -29.08 8.25
CA ASN A 442 -35.29 -30.35 8.96
C ASN A 442 -36.46 -31.30 8.68
N ALA A 443 -37.70 -30.79 8.62
CA ALA A 443 -38.86 -31.59 8.21
C ALA A 443 -38.67 -32.15 6.77
N ASN A 444 -38.18 -31.32 5.86
CA ASN A 444 -37.89 -31.76 4.48
C ASN A 444 -36.76 -32.79 4.37
N LYS A 445 -35.78 -32.78 5.29
CA LYS A 445 -34.74 -33.82 5.34
C LYS A 445 -35.27 -35.18 5.80
N CYS A 446 -36.29 -35.19 6.64
CA CYS A 446 -36.88 -36.39 7.19
C CYS A 446 -38.07 -36.92 6.36
N ARG A 447 -38.46 -36.25 5.26
CA ARG A 447 -39.59 -36.63 4.38
C ARG A 447 -39.33 -37.92 3.61
N LYS A 448 -40.38 -38.65 3.30
CA LYS A 448 -40.35 -39.82 2.43
C LYS A 448 -40.25 -39.37 0.95
N ALA A 449 -39.71 -40.23 0.10
CA ALA A 449 -39.50 -39.92 -1.33
C ALA A 449 -40.75 -39.44 -2.08
N ASN A 450 -41.95 -39.86 -1.66
CA ASN A 450 -43.23 -39.50 -2.27
C ASN A 450 -43.94 -38.30 -1.63
N GLU A 451 -43.35 -37.66 -0.65
CA GLU A 451 -43.94 -36.49 0.00
C GLU A 451 -43.46 -35.19 -0.68
N ARG A 452 -44.37 -34.26 -0.93
CA ARG A 452 -43.99 -32.92 -1.43
C ARG A 452 -43.15 -32.18 -0.40
N ALA A 453 -42.10 -31.49 -0.85
CA ALA A 453 -41.32 -30.61 0.01
C ALA A 453 -42.20 -29.47 0.53
N GLN A 454 -42.14 -29.21 1.83
CA GLN A 454 -42.76 -28.02 2.43
C GLN A 454 -41.98 -26.78 1.99
N GLU A 455 -42.69 -25.75 1.58
CA GLU A 455 -42.06 -24.45 1.31
C GLU A 455 -41.75 -23.74 2.63
N ALA A 456 -40.58 -23.13 2.68
CA ALA A 456 -40.20 -22.31 3.84
C ALA A 456 -41.15 -21.09 3.90
N PRO A 457 -41.69 -20.76 5.09
CA PRO A 457 -42.55 -19.62 5.26
C PRO A 457 -41.83 -18.32 4.83
N ALA A 458 -42.55 -17.45 4.13
CA ALA A 458 -42.03 -16.15 3.75
C ALA A 458 -41.61 -15.37 5.00
N GLY A 459 -40.39 -14.83 4.98
CA GLY A 459 -39.88 -14.01 6.06
C GLY A 459 -38.67 -13.16 5.61
N VAL A 460 -38.55 -11.96 6.16
CA VAL A 460 -37.48 -11.04 5.84
C VAL A 460 -36.31 -11.32 6.80
N VAL A 461 -35.15 -11.64 6.24
CA VAL A 461 -33.87 -11.72 6.95
C VAL A 461 -32.96 -10.62 6.42
N ARG A 462 -32.63 -9.67 7.27
CA ARG A 462 -31.91 -8.45 6.86
C ARG A 462 -30.39 -8.54 7.13
N VAL A 463 -29.98 -9.22 8.19
CA VAL A 463 -28.54 -9.37 8.51
C VAL A 463 -28.07 -10.73 8.01
N VAL A 464 -27.23 -10.69 6.95
CA VAL A 464 -26.76 -11.87 6.23
C VAL A 464 -25.23 -11.99 6.33
N PRO A 465 -24.68 -13.22 6.36
CA PRO A 465 -23.22 -13.38 6.37
C PRO A 465 -22.63 -12.91 5.03
N ILE A 466 -21.47 -12.30 5.06
CA ILE A 466 -20.77 -11.83 3.84
C ILE A 466 -20.41 -12.99 2.89
N THR A 467 -20.30 -14.20 3.43
CA THR A 467 -20.04 -15.45 2.69
C THR A 467 -21.28 -16.06 2.04
N ILE A 468 -22.42 -15.40 2.11
CA ILE A 468 -23.66 -15.86 1.48
C ILE A 468 -23.48 -16.11 -0.03
N SER A 469 -24.04 -17.19 -0.60
CA SER A 469 -23.98 -17.45 -2.05
C SER A 469 -24.80 -16.44 -2.86
N CYS A 470 -24.43 -16.21 -4.13
CA CYS A 470 -25.14 -15.27 -5.02
C CYS A 470 -26.63 -15.64 -5.15
N SER A 471 -26.96 -16.93 -5.37
CA SER A 471 -28.35 -17.40 -5.45
C SER A 471 -29.11 -17.16 -4.12
N LYS A 472 -28.50 -17.45 -2.98
CA LYS A 472 -29.15 -17.20 -1.69
C LYS A 472 -29.28 -15.71 -1.39
N LEU A 473 -28.29 -14.88 -1.81
CA LEU A 473 -28.36 -13.42 -1.69
C LEU A 473 -29.50 -12.86 -2.55
N LEU A 474 -29.63 -13.31 -3.80
CA LEU A 474 -30.72 -12.94 -4.67
C LEU A 474 -32.10 -13.30 -4.04
N LYS A 475 -32.21 -14.52 -3.49
CA LYS A 475 -33.41 -14.94 -2.76
C LYS A 475 -33.70 -14.02 -1.56
N ARG A 476 -32.68 -13.65 -0.77
CA ARG A 476 -32.85 -12.73 0.38
C ARG A 476 -33.27 -11.33 -0.08
N LEU A 477 -32.67 -10.82 -1.16
CA LEU A 477 -33.03 -9.53 -1.75
C LEU A 477 -34.47 -9.50 -2.25
N LYS A 478 -34.93 -10.54 -2.92
CA LYS A 478 -36.33 -10.67 -3.34
C LYS A 478 -37.31 -10.75 -2.15
N GLN A 479 -36.96 -11.53 -1.13
CA GLN A 479 -37.74 -11.67 0.09
C GLN A 479 -37.74 -10.42 0.97
N SER A 480 -36.76 -9.53 0.79
CA SER A 480 -36.60 -8.32 1.62
C SER A 480 -37.71 -7.28 1.39
N GLN A 481 -38.52 -7.42 0.34
CA GLN A 481 -39.60 -6.46 0.02
C GLN A 481 -39.14 -5.00 -0.08
N GLY A 482 -37.90 -4.80 -0.56
CA GLY A 482 -37.26 -3.48 -0.70
C GLY A 482 -36.47 -3.03 0.52
N HIS A 483 -36.49 -3.76 1.62
CA HIS A 483 -35.63 -3.48 2.77
C HIS A 483 -34.16 -3.74 2.46
N CYS A 484 -33.29 -2.94 3.04
CA CYS A 484 -31.86 -3.05 2.84
C CYS A 484 -31.29 -4.22 3.68
N LEU A 485 -30.55 -5.10 3.03
CA LEU A 485 -29.74 -6.11 3.70
C LEU A 485 -28.45 -5.50 4.25
N TYR A 486 -27.90 -6.11 5.27
CA TYR A 486 -26.63 -5.70 5.85
C TYR A 486 -25.71 -6.89 6.13
N SER A 487 -24.41 -6.69 5.93
CA SER A 487 -23.37 -7.65 6.35
C SER A 487 -22.23 -6.93 7.08
N ILE A 488 -21.69 -7.62 8.08
CA ILE A 488 -20.39 -7.26 8.67
C ILE A 488 -19.42 -8.42 8.47
N CYS A 489 -18.18 -8.10 8.12
CA CYS A 489 -17.10 -9.05 7.94
C CYS A 489 -15.92 -8.61 8.79
N THR A 490 -15.60 -9.39 9.80
CA THR A 490 -14.51 -9.11 10.74
C THR A 490 -13.13 -9.40 10.16
N GLU A 491 -13.07 -10.23 9.10
CA GLU A 491 -11.84 -10.62 8.41
C GLU A 491 -12.00 -10.55 6.89
N ALA A 492 -11.40 -9.55 6.25
CA ALA A 492 -11.44 -9.37 4.80
C ALA A 492 -10.91 -10.59 4.02
N GLU A 493 -10.06 -11.41 4.61
CA GLU A 493 -9.54 -12.64 4.01
C GLU A 493 -10.64 -13.68 3.76
N THR A 494 -11.62 -13.78 4.66
CA THR A 494 -12.79 -14.64 4.50
C THR A 494 -13.60 -14.24 3.26
N LEU A 495 -13.77 -12.95 3.03
CA LEU A 495 -14.41 -12.42 1.82
C LEU A 495 -13.62 -12.78 0.55
N LEU A 496 -12.30 -12.59 0.56
CA LEU A 496 -11.44 -12.92 -0.59
C LEU A 496 -11.51 -14.41 -0.93
N LYS A 497 -11.45 -15.30 0.06
CA LYS A 497 -11.60 -16.74 -0.13
C LYS A 497 -12.97 -17.07 -0.73
N SER A 498 -14.04 -16.46 -0.24
CA SER A 498 -15.39 -16.73 -0.73
C SER A 498 -15.65 -16.19 -2.15
N ASN A 499 -14.96 -15.12 -2.57
CA ASN A 499 -15.13 -14.50 -3.89
C ASN A 499 -14.13 -15.02 -4.95
N GLY A 500 -13.17 -15.85 -4.54
CA GLY A 500 -12.06 -16.30 -5.40
C GLY A 500 -12.36 -17.47 -6.33
N SER A 501 -13.54 -18.11 -6.28
CA SER A 501 -13.83 -19.33 -7.03
C SER A 501 -15.14 -19.25 -7.83
N GLY A 502 -15.05 -19.38 -9.15
CA GLY A 502 -16.16 -19.65 -10.06
C GLY A 502 -17.28 -18.61 -10.04
N ALA A 503 -18.53 -19.06 -9.92
CA ALA A 503 -19.74 -18.22 -9.92
C ALA A 503 -19.79 -17.10 -8.84
N TRP A 504 -18.87 -17.12 -7.90
CA TRP A 504 -18.74 -16.11 -6.84
C TRP A 504 -18.08 -14.80 -7.30
N ALA A 505 -17.41 -14.78 -8.45
CA ALA A 505 -16.81 -13.57 -9.03
C ALA A 505 -17.83 -12.46 -9.28
N GLN A 506 -19.10 -12.82 -9.48
CA GLN A 506 -20.21 -11.88 -9.69
C GLN A 506 -20.55 -11.02 -8.45
N LYS A 507 -20.07 -11.34 -7.26
CA LYS A 507 -20.34 -10.51 -6.06
C LYS A 507 -19.77 -9.11 -6.15
N TRP A 508 -18.67 -8.90 -6.85
CA TRP A 508 -18.13 -7.56 -7.04
C TRP A 508 -19.10 -6.66 -7.81
N ASP A 509 -19.85 -7.22 -8.77
CA ASP A 509 -20.90 -6.51 -9.51
C ASP A 509 -22.08 -6.16 -8.59
N ILE A 510 -22.50 -7.11 -7.74
CA ILE A 510 -23.56 -6.88 -6.75
C ILE A 510 -23.16 -5.70 -5.83
N TYR A 511 -21.89 -5.66 -5.36
CA TYR A 511 -21.42 -4.58 -4.49
C TYR A 511 -21.41 -3.22 -5.21
N ARG A 512 -21.06 -3.17 -6.51
CA ARG A 512 -21.15 -1.94 -7.29
C ARG A 512 -22.59 -1.45 -7.43
N ASN A 513 -23.50 -2.36 -7.77
CA ASN A 513 -24.93 -2.06 -7.96
C ASN A 513 -25.62 -1.67 -6.64
N ALA A 514 -25.16 -2.21 -5.52
CA ALA A 514 -25.66 -1.91 -4.18
C ALA A 514 -25.54 -0.42 -3.80
N PHE A 515 -24.50 0.27 -4.28
CA PHE A 515 -24.29 1.68 -3.95
C PHE A 515 -25.39 2.60 -4.47
N GLY A 516 -25.94 2.31 -5.65
CA GLY A 516 -27.04 3.05 -6.29
C GLY A 516 -28.41 2.40 -6.13
N ARG A 517 -28.53 1.25 -5.48
CA ARG A 517 -29.68 0.36 -5.55
C ARG A 517 -30.08 0.03 -7.00
N GLU A 518 -29.08 -0.24 -7.84
CA GLU A 518 -29.25 -0.55 -9.25
C GLU A 518 -29.80 -1.97 -9.44
N TRP A 519 -30.31 -2.26 -10.65
CA TRP A 519 -30.78 -3.60 -11.00
C TRP A 519 -29.62 -4.59 -11.11
N TRP A 520 -29.85 -5.77 -10.60
CA TRP A 520 -28.98 -6.93 -10.78
C TRP A 520 -29.82 -8.19 -10.85
N GLY A 521 -29.44 -9.09 -11.72
CA GLY A 521 -30.15 -10.35 -11.87
C GLY A 521 -29.27 -11.48 -12.38
N VAL A 522 -29.71 -12.69 -12.21
CA VAL A 522 -29.11 -13.92 -12.74
C VAL A 522 -30.20 -14.86 -13.16
N ASP A 523 -30.01 -15.51 -14.30
CA ASP A 523 -30.87 -16.59 -14.79
C ASP A 523 -30.11 -17.91 -14.77
N PHE A 524 -30.47 -18.79 -13.85
CA PHE A 524 -29.84 -20.10 -13.68
C PHE A 524 -30.67 -21.17 -14.37
N ASN A 525 -30.03 -22.11 -15.05
CA ASN A 525 -30.67 -23.27 -15.66
C ASN A 525 -31.17 -24.33 -14.65
N SER A 526 -30.89 -24.15 -13.36
CA SER A 526 -31.23 -25.11 -12.30
C SER A 526 -32.46 -24.66 -11.53
N ASP A 527 -33.46 -25.49 -11.44
CA ASP A 527 -34.71 -25.28 -10.64
C ASP A 527 -34.40 -25.13 -9.13
N GLN A 528 -33.22 -25.51 -8.69
CA GLN A 528 -32.79 -25.36 -7.29
C GLN A 528 -32.12 -24.01 -6.98
N SER A 529 -31.79 -23.23 -8.00
CA SER A 529 -31.15 -21.92 -7.89
C SER A 529 -32.19 -20.81 -8.12
N GLU A 530 -32.11 -19.75 -7.32
CA GLU A 530 -32.97 -18.58 -7.47
C GLU A 530 -32.56 -17.80 -8.71
N SER A 531 -33.48 -17.53 -9.63
CA SER A 531 -33.30 -16.74 -10.85
C SER A 531 -34.19 -15.49 -10.84
N GLY A 532 -33.80 -14.45 -11.61
CA GLY A 532 -34.57 -13.22 -11.85
C GLY A 532 -33.82 -11.97 -11.40
N ASP A 533 -34.49 -10.82 -11.48
CA ASP A 533 -33.95 -9.50 -11.27
C ASP A 533 -34.42 -8.85 -9.97
N VAL A 534 -33.59 -8.00 -9.39
CA VAL A 534 -33.89 -7.28 -8.15
C VAL A 534 -33.08 -5.98 -8.06
N HIS A 535 -33.66 -4.95 -7.43
CA HIS A 535 -32.87 -3.81 -6.97
C HIS A 535 -31.99 -4.21 -5.79
N VAL A 536 -30.69 -3.96 -5.89
CA VAL A 536 -29.74 -4.36 -4.86
C VAL A 536 -29.73 -3.36 -3.72
N ALA A 537 -30.57 -3.58 -2.72
CA ALA A 537 -30.53 -2.84 -1.45
C ALA A 537 -29.63 -3.62 -0.46
N TYR A 538 -28.32 -3.33 -0.45
CA TYR A 538 -27.35 -4.09 0.32
C TYR A 538 -26.17 -3.22 0.80
N ASN A 539 -25.98 -3.15 2.10
CA ASN A 539 -24.90 -2.41 2.75
C ASN A 539 -23.96 -3.38 3.46
N TRP A 540 -22.71 -2.95 3.65
CA TRP A 540 -21.78 -3.78 4.40
C TRP A 540 -20.62 -2.99 5.03
N THR A 541 -20.04 -3.60 6.08
CA THR A 541 -18.82 -3.16 6.75
C THR A 541 -17.81 -4.30 6.74
N ILE A 542 -16.61 -4.04 6.26
CA ILE A 542 -15.51 -5.01 6.18
C ILE A 542 -14.36 -4.51 7.03
N LEU A 543 -13.81 -5.39 7.85
CA LEU A 543 -12.61 -5.14 8.66
C LEU A 543 -11.46 -5.98 8.11
N GLY A 544 -10.26 -5.41 8.03
CA GLY A 544 -9.13 -6.16 7.51
C GLY A 544 -7.79 -5.46 7.72
N THR A 545 -6.71 -6.22 7.57
CA THR A 545 -5.38 -5.61 7.51
C THR A 545 -5.20 -4.87 6.19
N PRO A 546 -4.39 -3.78 6.15
CA PRO A 546 -4.14 -3.04 4.92
C PRO A 546 -3.69 -3.97 3.77
N ARG A 547 -2.78 -4.90 4.06
CA ARG A 547 -2.30 -5.87 3.08
C ARG A 547 -3.41 -6.75 2.50
N THR A 548 -4.32 -7.25 3.35
CA THR A 548 -5.42 -8.11 2.90
C THR A 548 -6.45 -7.32 2.10
N VAL A 549 -6.79 -6.11 2.54
CA VAL A 549 -7.73 -5.24 1.82
C VAL A 549 -7.19 -4.85 0.44
N LEU A 550 -5.91 -4.53 0.32
CA LEU A 550 -5.31 -4.21 -0.97
C LEU A 550 -5.37 -5.39 -1.97
N LYS A 551 -5.40 -6.65 -1.51
CA LYS A 551 -5.62 -7.81 -2.38
C LYS A 551 -7.01 -7.82 -3.05
N MET A 552 -8.00 -7.09 -2.50
CA MET A 552 -9.31 -6.90 -3.14
C MET A 552 -9.25 -6.04 -4.42
N PHE A 553 -8.12 -5.32 -4.63
CA PHE A 553 -7.92 -4.35 -5.69
C PHE A 553 -6.61 -4.58 -6.46
N ARG A 554 -5.98 -5.75 -6.32
CA ARG A 554 -4.72 -6.14 -6.99
C ARG A 554 -4.82 -7.53 -7.60
N GLY A 555 -3.98 -7.80 -8.59
CA GLY A 555 -3.91 -9.09 -9.28
C GLY A 555 -5.24 -9.45 -9.94
N LYS A 556 -5.79 -10.62 -9.69
CA LYS A 556 -7.08 -11.06 -10.27
C LYS A 556 -8.26 -10.12 -10.00
N ASN A 557 -8.15 -9.26 -8.98
CA ASN A 557 -9.18 -8.29 -8.56
C ASN A 557 -8.82 -6.85 -8.95
N GLU A 558 -7.82 -6.65 -9.77
CA GLU A 558 -7.29 -5.33 -10.14
C GLU A 558 -8.36 -4.46 -10.81
N SER A 559 -9.21 -5.05 -11.63
CA SER A 559 -10.36 -4.38 -12.24
C SER A 559 -11.33 -3.74 -11.23
N ASN A 560 -11.33 -4.17 -9.96
CA ASN A 560 -12.16 -3.54 -8.92
C ASN A 560 -11.75 -2.09 -8.61
N ALA A 561 -10.49 -1.73 -8.82
CA ALA A 561 -10.02 -0.36 -8.66
C ALA A 561 -10.55 0.52 -9.80
N GLU A 562 -10.49 0.05 -11.05
CA GLU A 562 -10.89 0.78 -12.25
C GLU A 562 -12.39 0.94 -12.41
N ASN A 563 -13.14 -0.17 -12.29
CA ASN A 563 -14.57 -0.17 -12.54
C ASN A 563 -15.41 0.51 -11.46
N GLY A 564 -14.73 1.32 -10.61
CA GLY A 564 -15.33 2.29 -9.71
C GLY A 564 -15.85 1.70 -8.38
N LEU A 565 -15.52 0.45 -8.02
CA LEU A 565 -15.83 -0.07 -6.69
C LEU A 565 -15.07 0.71 -5.61
N SER A 566 -13.80 1.03 -5.87
CA SER A 566 -12.92 1.83 -5.00
C SER A 566 -13.52 3.17 -4.57
N SER A 567 -14.17 3.88 -5.49
CA SER A 567 -14.77 5.19 -5.23
C SER A 567 -16.08 5.14 -4.42
N ARG A 568 -16.68 3.97 -4.25
CA ARG A 568 -17.97 3.78 -3.57
C ARG A 568 -17.86 3.48 -2.08
N MET A 569 -16.64 3.37 -1.57
CA MET A 569 -16.37 2.93 -0.20
C MET A 569 -15.91 4.06 0.71
N MET A 570 -16.40 4.08 1.92
CA MET A 570 -15.79 4.80 3.04
C MET A 570 -14.62 3.96 3.56
N LEU A 571 -13.49 4.59 3.77
CA LEU A 571 -12.33 3.94 4.40
C LEU A 571 -11.98 4.66 5.68
N SER A 572 -11.49 3.93 6.66
CA SER A 572 -10.88 4.48 7.87
C SER A 572 -9.82 3.53 8.40
N GLU A 573 -8.95 4.03 9.25
CA GLU A 573 -7.89 3.25 9.87
C GLU A 573 -8.06 3.22 11.39
N MET A 574 -7.86 2.03 11.97
CA MET A 574 -7.73 1.88 13.40
C MET A 574 -6.42 2.50 13.88
N PRO A 575 -6.38 3.06 15.09
CA PRO A 575 -5.15 3.54 15.68
C PRO A 575 -4.08 2.45 15.71
N ASP A 576 -2.83 2.85 15.48
CA ASP A 576 -1.70 1.94 15.67
C ASP A 576 -1.56 1.58 17.15
N THR A 577 -1.55 0.28 17.43
CA THR A 577 -1.43 -0.29 18.77
C THR A 577 -0.05 -0.85 19.05
N MET A 578 0.91 -0.72 18.11
CA MET A 578 2.26 -1.21 18.30
C MET A 578 2.92 -0.48 19.49
N PHE A 579 3.41 -1.27 20.43
CA PHE A 579 4.01 -0.80 21.69
C PHE A 579 3.10 0.10 22.57
N ALA A 580 1.81 0.22 22.22
CA ALA A 580 0.87 0.95 23.04
C ALA A 580 0.44 0.12 24.27
N LYS A 581 0.02 0.81 25.31
CA LYS A 581 -0.65 0.14 26.44
C LYS A 581 -1.95 -0.49 25.97
N ILE A 582 -2.34 -1.59 26.63
CA ILE A 582 -3.62 -2.25 26.35
C ILE A 582 -4.74 -1.20 26.47
N THR A 583 -5.58 -1.14 25.44
CA THR A 583 -6.75 -0.25 25.43
C THR A 583 -7.77 -0.75 26.42
N VAL A 584 -8.18 0.13 27.34
CA VAL A 584 -9.24 -0.18 28.31
C VAL A 584 -10.54 0.40 27.78
N PHE A 585 -11.52 -0.44 27.57
CA PHE A 585 -12.88 -0.06 27.19
C PHE A 585 -13.73 0.15 28.44
N ARG A 586 -14.79 0.95 28.30
CA ARG A 586 -15.75 1.23 29.37
C ARG A 586 -17.08 0.56 29.05
N ASP A 587 -17.81 0.19 30.08
CA ASP A 587 -19.17 -0.29 29.88
C ASP A 587 -20.11 0.87 29.55
N LEU A 588 -21.13 0.59 28.74
CA LEU A 588 -22.24 1.50 28.52
C LEU A 588 -23.24 1.44 29.72
N SER A 589 -23.68 2.59 30.14
CA SER A 589 -24.79 2.64 31.10
C SER A 589 -26.09 2.16 30.42
N GLU A 590 -27.04 1.69 31.23
CA GLU A 590 -28.39 1.34 30.78
C GLU A 590 -29.07 2.52 30.07
N THR A 591 -28.86 3.73 30.56
CA THR A 591 -29.36 4.96 29.94
C THR A 591 -28.78 5.16 28.51
N ASP A 592 -27.50 4.86 28.34
CA ASP A 592 -26.86 4.99 27.01
C ASP A 592 -27.36 3.92 26.05
N MET A 593 -27.56 2.69 26.50
CA MET A 593 -28.16 1.61 25.70
C MET A 593 -29.60 1.97 25.29
N ASN A 594 -30.39 2.52 26.20
CA ASN A 594 -31.76 2.96 25.88
C ASN A 594 -31.77 4.10 24.86
N ARG A 595 -30.79 5.02 24.87
CA ARG A 595 -30.64 6.07 23.87
C ARG A 595 -30.25 5.52 22.50
N ILE A 596 -29.38 4.50 22.43
CA ILE A 596 -29.05 3.82 21.17
C ILE A 596 -30.30 3.11 20.63
N SER A 597 -31.05 2.42 21.47
CA SER A 597 -32.32 1.76 21.08
C SER A 597 -33.35 2.77 20.56
N GLN A 598 -33.51 3.91 21.24
CA GLN A 598 -34.36 5.01 20.77
C GLN A 598 -33.92 5.53 19.39
N ALA A 599 -32.62 5.77 19.20
CA ALA A 599 -32.05 6.21 17.93
C ALA A 599 -32.25 5.16 16.81
N THR A 600 -32.12 3.88 17.14
CA THR A 600 -32.43 2.77 16.22
C THR A 600 -33.90 2.81 15.77
N ALA A 601 -34.81 3.00 16.72
CA ALA A 601 -36.26 3.10 16.42
C ALA A 601 -36.56 4.33 15.53
N MET A 602 -35.88 5.48 15.77
CA MET A 602 -35.99 6.67 14.91
C MET A 602 -35.57 6.37 13.46
N LEU A 603 -34.43 5.72 13.27
CA LEU A 603 -33.97 5.36 11.93
C LEU A 603 -34.92 4.37 11.23
N ARG A 604 -35.37 3.36 11.94
CA ARG A 604 -36.28 2.32 11.39
C ARG A 604 -37.67 2.86 11.06
N SER A 605 -38.14 3.88 11.76
CA SER A 605 -39.43 4.53 11.50
C SER A 605 -39.36 5.60 10.40
N ALA A 606 -38.13 6.05 10.05
CA ALA A 606 -37.96 7.07 9.03
C ALA A 606 -38.28 6.50 7.64
N SER A 607 -39.20 7.12 6.94
CA SER A 607 -39.64 6.71 5.60
C SER A 607 -40.11 7.91 4.77
N GLY A 608 -40.11 7.73 3.46
CA GLY A 608 -40.57 8.73 2.51
C GLY A 608 -39.44 9.70 2.05
N PHE A 609 -39.86 10.80 1.49
CA PHE A 609 -38.97 11.80 0.93
C PHE A 609 -38.56 12.86 1.97
N TYR A 610 -37.26 13.07 2.10
CA TYR A 610 -36.70 14.12 2.94
C TYR A 610 -36.01 15.18 2.06
N ASP A 611 -36.51 16.40 2.06
CA ASP A 611 -35.85 17.54 1.44
C ASP A 611 -34.78 18.12 2.36
N THR A 612 -33.55 18.26 1.86
CA THR A 612 -32.39 18.70 2.62
C THR A 612 -31.66 19.84 1.87
N PRO A 613 -32.30 21.01 1.72
CA PRO A 613 -31.79 22.06 0.86
C PRO A 613 -30.46 22.67 1.34
N ARG A 614 -30.24 22.78 2.66
CA ARG A 614 -28.97 23.30 3.21
C ARG A 614 -27.81 22.33 2.97
N LEU A 615 -28.04 21.05 3.24
CA LEU A 615 -27.07 19.98 3.04
C LEU A 615 -26.72 19.87 1.55
N ARG A 616 -27.73 19.85 0.67
CA ARG A 616 -27.56 19.82 -0.79
C ARG A 616 -26.72 21.00 -1.29
N LYS A 617 -27.05 22.24 -0.87
CA LYS A 617 -26.29 23.44 -1.26
C LYS A 617 -24.85 23.42 -0.76
N ALA A 618 -24.60 22.91 0.44
CA ALA A 618 -23.26 22.83 1.01
C ALA A 618 -22.39 21.81 0.26
N ILE A 619 -22.93 20.62 -0.02
CA ILE A 619 -22.24 19.58 -0.79
C ILE A 619 -22.02 20.02 -2.23
N ASP A 620 -22.98 20.69 -2.85
CA ASP A 620 -22.83 21.23 -4.22
C ASP A 620 -21.65 22.20 -4.30
N ARG A 621 -21.53 23.12 -3.33
CA ARG A 621 -20.38 24.02 -3.21
C ARG A 621 -19.08 23.25 -3.02
N TRP A 622 -19.04 22.27 -2.13
CA TRP A 622 -17.88 21.43 -1.89
C TRP A 622 -17.46 20.69 -3.16
N LEU A 623 -18.43 20.13 -3.91
CA LEU A 623 -18.16 19.47 -5.19
C LEU A 623 -17.52 20.42 -6.19
N GLU A 624 -17.97 21.67 -6.25
CA GLU A 624 -17.40 22.68 -7.15
C GLU A 624 -15.99 23.11 -6.69
N GLU A 625 -15.77 23.33 -5.40
CA GLU A 625 -14.44 23.60 -4.85
C GLU A 625 -13.46 22.48 -5.21
N LYS A 626 -13.83 21.22 -4.97
CA LYS A 626 -12.98 20.06 -5.31
C LYS A 626 -12.81 19.85 -6.81
N ARG A 627 -13.77 20.28 -7.63
CA ARG A 627 -13.63 20.30 -9.09
C ARG A 627 -12.54 21.28 -9.53
N VAL A 628 -12.60 22.49 -9.00
CA VAL A 628 -11.61 23.54 -9.31
C VAL A 628 -10.22 23.10 -8.86
N GLU A 629 -10.08 22.60 -7.61
CA GLU A 629 -8.82 22.06 -7.10
C GLU A 629 -8.28 20.95 -8.03
N SER A 630 -9.11 19.97 -8.38
CA SER A 630 -8.69 18.85 -9.25
C SER A 630 -8.28 19.33 -10.65
N SER A 631 -8.94 20.36 -11.17
CA SER A 631 -8.61 20.96 -12.47
C SER A 631 -7.27 21.70 -12.44
N LEU A 632 -7.00 22.45 -11.38
CA LEU A 632 -5.74 23.16 -11.19
C LEU A 632 -4.56 22.19 -11.02
N ASP A 633 -4.79 21.11 -10.26
CA ASP A 633 -3.79 20.07 -10.01
C ASP A 633 -3.68 19.08 -11.20
N MET A 634 -4.57 19.15 -12.20
CA MET A 634 -4.71 18.16 -13.28
C MET A 634 -4.91 16.72 -12.75
N ASP A 635 -5.57 16.59 -11.60
CA ASP A 635 -5.73 15.37 -10.87
C ASP A 635 -7.03 14.65 -11.26
N ILE A 636 -6.94 13.81 -12.29
CA ILE A 636 -8.07 13.02 -12.83
C ILE A 636 -8.63 12.07 -11.76
N ILE A 637 -7.75 11.48 -10.93
CA ILE A 637 -8.18 10.54 -9.88
C ILE A 637 -9.02 11.29 -8.85
N LYS A 638 -8.55 12.44 -8.38
CA LYS A 638 -9.27 13.30 -7.43
C LYS A 638 -10.62 13.74 -8.01
N ASP A 639 -10.67 14.17 -9.30
CA ASP A 639 -11.92 14.55 -9.95
C ASP A 639 -12.94 13.39 -10.00
N ARG A 640 -12.52 12.17 -10.28
CA ARG A 640 -13.40 11.00 -10.29
C ARG A 640 -13.90 10.65 -8.89
N PHE A 641 -13.01 10.65 -7.90
CA PHE A 641 -13.37 10.28 -6.52
C PHE A 641 -14.26 11.31 -5.83
N ARG A 642 -14.03 12.63 -6.03
CA ARG A 642 -14.83 13.67 -5.37
C ARG A 642 -16.33 13.50 -5.55
N ARG A 643 -16.78 13.05 -6.74
CA ARG A 643 -18.21 12.90 -7.06
C ARG A 643 -18.87 11.87 -6.14
N ARG A 644 -18.18 10.77 -5.84
CA ARG A 644 -18.69 9.72 -4.95
C ARG A 644 -18.46 10.08 -3.48
N ALA A 645 -17.35 10.69 -3.13
CA ALA A 645 -17.08 11.16 -1.79
C ALA A 645 -18.12 12.22 -1.33
N GLY A 646 -18.51 13.15 -2.21
CA GLY A 646 -19.58 14.10 -1.94
C GLY A 646 -20.94 13.42 -1.68
N LEU A 647 -21.30 12.41 -2.47
CA LEU A 647 -22.53 11.64 -2.26
C LEU A 647 -22.47 10.82 -0.94
N ILE A 648 -21.34 10.26 -0.60
CA ILE A 648 -21.16 9.54 0.67
C ILE A 648 -21.31 10.51 1.85
N GLY A 649 -20.62 11.65 1.82
CA GLY A 649 -20.75 12.69 2.86
C GLY A 649 -22.18 13.20 2.99
N PHE A 650 -22.88 13.41 1.87
CA PHE A 650 -24.30 13.77 1.86
C PHE A 650 -25.16 12.72 2.58
N ARG A 651 -25.00 11.43 2.27
CA ARG A 651 -25.72 10.35 2.92
C ARG A 651 -25.46 10.27 4.43
N CYS A 652 -24.20 10.48 4.85
CA CYS A 652 -23.84 10.57 6.25
C CYS A 652 -24.55 11.76 6.92
N GLY A 653 -24.65 12.90 6.24
CA GLY A 653 -25.42 14.07 6.70
C GLY A 653 -26.90 13.78 6.84
N VAL A 654 -27.51 13.05 5.90
CA VAL A 654 -28.93 12.63 6.01
C VAL A 654 -29.15 11.74 7.23
N VAL A 655 -28.29 10.75 7.47
CA VAL A 655 -28.36 9.92 8.69
C VAL A 655 -28.25 10.78 9.96
N PHE A 656 -27.29 11.71 9.97
CA PHE A 656 -27.15 12.65 11.09
C PHE A 656 -28.43 13.46 11.31
N MET A 657 -29.02 14.00 10.25
CA MET A 657 -30.26 14.76 10.30
C MET A 657 -31.42 13.94 10.86
N LEU A 658 -31.58 12.69 10.45
CA LEU A 658 -32.62 11.79 10.96
C LEU A 658 -32.48 11.58 12.46
N LEU A 659 -31.25 11.34 12.96
CA LEU A 659 -30.98 11.20 14.38
C LEU A 659 -31.09 12.49 15.18
N ALA A 660 -30.82 13.65 14.57
CA ALA A 660 -31.01 14.97 15.21
C ALA A 660 -32.44 15.52 15.11
N GLY A 661 -33.30 14.88 14.30
CA GLY A 661 -34.68 15.30 14.04
C GLY A 661 -34.82 16.53 13.15
N LYS A 662 -33.73 17.17 12.72
CA LYS A 662 -33.75 18.36 11.87
C LYS A 662 -32.43 18.58 11.12
N GLU A 663 -32.51 19.28 9.99
CA GLU A 663 -31.33 19.78 9.27
C GLU A 663 -30.72 20.97 10.04
N SER A 664 -29.52 20.76 10.61
CA SER A 664 -28.80 21.76 11.41
C SER A 664 -27.43 22.08 10.83
N LYS A 665 -26.77 23.14 11.34
CA LYS A 665 -25.39 23.44 10.99
C LYS A 665 -24.47 22.27 11.31
N ALA A 666 -24.62 21.63 12.47
CA ALA A 666 -23.83 20.47 12.86
C ALA A 666 -23.98 19.30 11.87
N CYS A 667 -25.17 19.08 11.32
CA CYS A 667 -25.44 18.09 10.27
C CYS A 667 -24.64 18.42 9.00
N VAL A 668 -24.65 19.68 8.55
CA VAL A 668 -23.91 20.13 7.36
C VAL A 668 -22.41 20.03 7.57
N ASP A 669 -21.90 20.51 8.70
CA ASP A 669 -20.48 20.43 9.05
C ASP A 669 -19.98 18.96 9.12
N PHE A 670 -20.79 18.07 9.67
CA PHE A 670 -20.50 16.63 9.71
C PHE A 670 -20.44 16.03 8.30
N ALA A 671 -21.38 16.36 7.44
CA ALA A 671 -21.42 15.85 6.06
C ALA A 671 -20.21 16.30 5.24
N LEU A 672 -19.81 17.57 5.35
CA LEU A 672 -18.64 18.12 4.67
C LEU A 672 -17.35 17.44 5.17
N LYS A 673 -17.20 17.28 6.48
CA LYS A 673 -16.07 16.57 7.08
C LYS A 673 -16.00 15.10 6.61
N MET A 674 -17.14 14.41 6.54
CA MET A 674 -17.21 13.04 6.03
C MET A 674 -16.88 12.96 4.53
N ALA A 675 -17.27 13.96 3.72
CA ALA A 675 -16.92 14.03 2.30
C ALA A 675 -15.40 14.23 2.12
N ASP A 676 -14.81 15.19 2.83
CA ASP A 676 -13.37 15.45 2.81
C ASP A 676 -12.57 14.24 3.27
N TYR A 677 -12.94 13.66 4.41
CA TYR A 677 -12.29 12.48 4.97
C TYR A 677 -12.35 11.30 4.00
N THR A 678 -13.53 11.03 3.45
CA THR A 678 -13.71 9.94 2.46
C THR A 678 -12.84 10.15 1.24
N LEU A 679 -12.80 11.38 0.68
CA LEU A 679 -11.97 11.69 -0.48
C LEU A 679 -10.49 11.47 -0.18
N GLN A 680 -10.00 12.02 0.93
CA GLN A 680 -8.60 11.91 1.33
C GLN A 680 -8.19 10.45 1.56
N MET A 681 -9.02 9.65 2.26
CA MET A 681 -8.75 8.23 2.49
C MET A 681 -8.79 7.41 1.20
N GLN A 682 -9.74 7.68 0.31
CA GLN A 682 -9.80 7.02 -1.00
C GLN A 682 -8.55 7.35 -1.83
N LEU A 683 -8.13 8.61 -1.88
CA LEU A 683 -6.91 9.01 -2.58
C LEU A 683 -5.68 8.35 -1.97
N ARG A 684 -5.56 8.35 -0.66
CA ARG A 684 -4.43 7.74 0.05
C ARG A 684 -4.29 6.24 -0.27
N VAL A 685 -5.39 5.50 -0.27
CA VAL A 685 -5.37 4.04 -0.45
C VAL A 685 -5.31 3.65 -1.93
N PHE A 686 -6.08 4.32 -2.80
CA PHE A 686 -6.28 3.87 -4.17
C PHE A 686 -5.48 4.63 -5.22
N ARG A 687 -5.00 5.85 -4.95
CA ARG A 687 -4.19 6.60 -5.92
C ARG A 687 -2.95 5.82 -6.37
N PRO A 688 -2.15 5.17 -5.48
CA PRO A 688 -0.99 4.40 -5.91
C PRO A 688 -1.34 3.22 -6.82
N LEU A 689 -2.55 2.65 -6.68
CA LEU A 689 -3.02 1.56 -7.54
C LEU A 689 -3.47 2.07 -8.91
N LEU A 690 -4.18 3.21 -8.93
CA LEU A 690 -4.75 3.78 -10.15
C LEU A 690 -3.74 4.56 -10.98
N ALA A 691 -2.69 5.13 -10.35
CA ALA A 691 -1.65 5.87 -11.07
C ALA A 691 -0.94 5.02 -12.13
N LYS A 692 -0.78 3.72 -11.89
CA LYS A 692 -0.21 2.79 -12.88
C LYS A 692 -1.10 2.66 -14.12
N TYR A 693 -2.41 2.52 -13.93
CA TYR A 693 -3.37 2.42 -15.04
C TYR A 693 -3.36 3.66 -15.93
N TYR A 694 -3.30 4.85 -15.33
CA TYR A 694 -3.27 6.11 -16.10
C TYR A 694 -1.90 6.41 -16.69
N ALA A 695 -0.85 5.67 -16.30
CA ALA A 695 0.46 5.70 -16.94
C ALA A 695 0.53 4.73 -18.14
N ASP A 696 -0.16 3.58 -18.05
CA ASP A 696 -0.17 2.54 -19.10
C ASP A 696 -1.22 2.80 -20.21
N ASP A 697 -2.30 3.56 -19.92
CA ASP A 697 -3.33 3.92 -20.93
C ASP A 697 -2.83 4.87 -22.05
N GLY A 698 -1.52 5.06 -22.16
CA GLY A 698 -0.90 5.84 -23.23
C GLY A 698 -1.05 5.26 -24.64
N ASP A 699 -1.66 4.08 -24.85
CA ASP A 699 -1.62 3.38 -26.13
C ASP A 699 -2.97 2.88 -26.71
N ASN A 700 -4.13 3.11 -26.08
CA ASN A 700 -5.40 2.72 -26.73
C ASN A 700 -6.57 3.68 -26.47
N ASP A 701 -6.91 4.36 -27.56
CA ASP A 701 -8.22 4.84 -28.02
C ASP A 701 -9.04 5.83 -27.15
N THR A 702 -9.11 7.09 -27.64
CA THR A 702 -10.12 8.13 -27.35
C THR A 702 -10.08 8.85 -26.00
N GLY A 703 -8.95 9.00 -25.37
CA GLY A 703 -8.79 9.97 -24.29
C GLY A 703 -7.41 10.60 -24.39
N LEU A 704 -7.33 11.88 -24.50
CA LEU A 704 -6.07 12.60 -24.42
C LEU A 704 -5.27 12.06 -23.24
N SER A 705 -4.07 11.55 -23.47
CA SER A 705 -3.14 11.15 -22.42
C SER A 705 -2.94 12.33 -21.45
N VAL A 706 -2.45 12.08 -20.23
CA VAL A 706 -2.08 13.17 -19.29
C VAL A 706 -1.22 14.22 -19.98
N ASN A 707 -0.31 13.78 -20.86
CA ASN A 707 0.50 14.67 -21.70
C ASN A 707 -0.31 15.35 -22.82
N GLY A 708 -1.36 14.72 -23.33
CA GLY A 708 -2.29 15.32 -24.28
C GLY A 708 -3.12 16.43 -23.64
N CYS A 709 -3.65 16.22 -22.45
CA CYS A 709 -4.37 17.26 -21.70
C CYS A 709 -3.47 18.46 -21.36
N ILE A 710 -2.20 18.21 -21.02
CA ILE A 710 -1.20 19.27 -20.80
C ILE A 710 -0.90 19.99 -22.10
N PHE A 711 -0.77 19.24 -23.21
CA PHE A 711 -0.56 19.81 -24.54
C PHE A 711 -1.66 20.79 -24.92
N GLU A 712 -2.91 20.44 -24.66
CA GLU A 712 -4.06 21.34 -24.94
C GLU A 712 -4.00 22.66 -24.19
N GLN A 713 -3.53 22.65 -22.93
CA GLN A 713 -3.45 23.82 -22.06
C GLN A 713 -2.21 24.71 -22.30
N LEU A 714 -1.21 24.21 -23.02
CA LEU A 714 -0.06 25.02 -23.38
C LEU A 714 -0.45 26.14 -24.35
N PRO A 715 0.10 27.36 -24.21
CA PRO A 715 -0.06 28.38 -25.22
C PRO A 715 0.62 27.96 -26.54
N SER A 716 0.25 28.58 -27.64
CA SER A 716 0.98 28.39 -28.89
C SER A 716 1.42 29.78 -29.39
N PRO A 717 2.72 30.06 -29.44
CA PRO A 717 3.87 29.21 -29.10
C PRO A 717 4.10 29.02 -27.60
N PHE A 718 4.73 27.92 -27.18
CA PHE A 718 5.11 27.65 -25.79
C PHE A 718 6.62 27.41 -25.65
N CYS A 719 7.15 27.61 -24.44
CA CYS A 719 8.53 27.32 -24.09
C CYS A 719 8.62 26.22 -23.01
N LEU A 720 9.84 25.79 -22.69
CA LEU A 720 10.06 24.75 -21.67
C LEU A 720 9.52 25.16 -20.29
N GLN A 721 9.53 26.46 -19.96
CA GLN A 721 9.01 26.98 -18.71
C GLN A 721 7.49 26.85 -18.61
N ASP A 722 6.75 27.03 -19.72
CA ASP A 722 5.31 26.87 -19.77
C ASP A 722 4.94 25.39 -19.50
N LEU A 723 5.66 24.47 -20.11
CA LEU A 723 5.48 23.04 -19.86
C LEU A 723 5.82 22.68 -18.39
N ARG A 724 6.91 23.26 -17.84
CA ARG A 724 7.27 23.06 -16.45
C ARG A 724 6.21 23.59 -15.49
N ARG A 725 5.60 24.75 -15.81
CA ARG A 725 4.53 25.34 -15.01
C ARG A 725 3.31 24.42 -14.88
N LEU A 726 2.97 23.71 -15.95
CA LEU A 726 1.84 22.78 -15.99
C LEU A 726 2.20 21.40 -15.42
N LYS A 727 3.46 20.93 -15.58
CA LYS A 727 3.91 19.63 -15.09
C LYS A 727 4.33 19.62 -13.61
N GLY A 728 4.72 20.76 -13.06
CA GLY A 728 5.31 20.86 -11.72
C GLY A 728 6.84 21.05 -11.72
N ARG A 729 7.36 21.61 -10.62
CA ARG A 729 8.79 21.94 -10.48
C ARG A 729 9.72 20.74 -10.33
N GLU A 730 9.15 19.58 -10.04
CA GLU A 730 9.85 18.30 -9.79
C GLU A 730 10.35 17.61 -11.06
N PHE A 731 9.89 18.01 -12.26
CA PHE A 731 10.34 17.42 -13.49
C PHE A 731 11.66 18.02 -13.97
N SER A 732 12.66 17.17 -14.22
CA SER A 732 13.95 17.60 -14.79
C SER A 732 13.77 18.11 -16.23
N ASP A 733 14.66 18.99 -16.67
CA ASP A 733 14.65 19.47 -18.07
C ASP A 733 14.71 18.34 -19.08
N GLY A 734 15.49 17.28 -18.81
CA GLY A 734 15.58 16.10 -19.65
C GLY A 734 14.24 15.38 -19.81
N ALA A 735 13.47 15.22 -18.73
CA ALA A 735 12.14 14.62 -18.79
C ALA A 735 11.16 15.46 -19.60
N LEU A 736 11.18 16.78 -19.44
CA LEU A 736 10.35 17.70 -20.22
C LEU A 736 10.73 17.69 -21.71
N TYR A 737 12.01 17.67 -22.05
CA TYR A 737 12.46 17.52 -23.42
C TYR A 737 12.06 16.17 -24.05
N THR A 738 12.02 15.11 -23.28
CA THR A 738 11.53 13.80 -23.75
C THR A 738 10.06 13.87 -24.17
N ILE A 739 9.21 14.54 -23.37
CA ILE A 739 7.81 14.77 -23.72
C ILE A 739 7.66 15.55 -25.02
N ILE A 740 8.41 16.67 -25.14
CA ILE A 740 8.37 17.50 -26.35
C ILE A 740 8.90 16.74 -27.57
N SER A 741 9.93 15.89 -27.38
CA SER A 741 10.49 15.06 -28.46
C SER A 741 9.45 14.07 -28.99
N ARG A 742 8.65 13.46 -28.13
CA ARG A 742 7.52 12.59 -28.53
C ARG A 742 6.47 13.40 -29.31
N TRP A 743 6.01 14.54 -28.79
CA TRP A 743 5.08 15.41 -29.52
C TRP A 743 5.61 15.86 -30.89
N LYS A 744 6.94 16.05 -31.01
CA LYS A 744 7.57 16.36 -32.28
C LYS A 744 7.56 15.14 -33.20
N SER A 745 7.86 13.94 -32.70
CA SER A 745 7.79 12.68 -33.44
C SER A 745 6.36 12.41 -33.92
N ASP A 746 5.37 12.71 -33.11
CA ASP A 746 3.95 12.52 -33.40
C ASP A 746 3.38 13.64 -34.30
N GLY A 747 4.19 14.61 -34.68
CA GLY A 747 3.82 15.71 -35.57
C GLY A 747 2.99 16.83 -34.93
N TRP A 748 2.83 16.82 -33.60
CA TRP A 748 2.00 17.79 -32.89
C TRP A 748 2.65 19.14 -32.67
N VAL A 749 3.99 19.20 -32.65
CA VAL A 749 4.73 20.46 -32.46
C VAL A 749 5.84 20.62 -33.48
N GLU A 750 6.13 21.88 -33.83
CA GLU A 750 7.30 22.28 -34.61
C GLU A 750 8.15 23.27 -33.82
N LYS A 751 9.46 23.11 -33.88
CA LYS A 751 10.38 24.00 -33.17
C LYS A 751 10.57 25.31 -33.95
N THR A 752 10.31 26.43 -33.33
CA THR A 752 10.51 27.76 -33.91
C THR A 752 11.41 28.56 -32.97
N GLY A 753 12.72 28.63 -33.30
CA GLY A 753 13.69 29.30 -32.44
C GLY A 753 13.87 28.62 -31.06
N LYS A 754 13.54 29.35 -29.96
CA LYS A 754 13.60 28.83 -28.59
C LYS A 754 12.26 28.27 -28.10
N SER A 755 11.21 28.31 -28.93
CA SER A 755 9.84 27.91 -28.58
C SER A 755 9.34 26.81 -29.53
N TRP A 756 8.20 26.19 -29.16
CA TRP A 756 7.50 25.19 -29.98
C TRP A 756 6.11 25.71 -30.31
N VAL A 757 5.67 25.50 -31.53
CA VAL A 757 4.35 25.89 -32.07
C VAL A 757 3.52 24.61 -32.22
N LYS A 758 2.28 24.62 -31.76
CA LYS A 758 1.30 23.58 -32.01
C LYS A 758 0.91 23.54 -33.48
N LYS A 759 0.81 22.33 -34.07
CA LYS A 759 0.38 22.14 -35.45
C LYS A 759 -1.12 21.89 -35.60
N HIS A 760 -1.83 21.67 -34.50
CA HIS A 760 -3.29 21.49 -34.46
C HIS A 760 -3.89 22.21 -33.26
#